data_277df79ac96650d982f4a6d69e070a9f
#
_entry.id   277df79ac96650d982f4a6d69e070a9f
#
_cell.length_a   1.000
_cell.length_b   1.000
_cell.length_c   1.000
_cell.angle_alpha   90.00
_cell.angle_beta   90.00
_cell.angle_gamma   90.00
#
_symmetry.space_group_name_H-M   'P 1'
#
loop_
_entity.id
_entity.type
_entity.pdbx_description
1 polymer ?
#
loop_
_entity_poly.entity_id
_entity_poly.type
_entity_poly.pdbx_seq_one_letter_code
_entity_poly.pdbx_strand_id
1 'polypeptide(L)'
;MDNEYSAESIQVLEGLEAVRKRPGMYLGDPHDGSALHHCIWEVVDNSVDEHLAGHTDSIEITLNRDNSLSVRDFGRGIPVGIHEEFGISAAEVIMTKLHAGGKFDNSSYKVSGGLHGVGVSAVNAVSEWMEMTIHRDGIVYFQRYEAGVPVEPLKEIGKCEDTGTLISFKPDLSIFTDIVEFDFEEIDTRVGETAFLNAGLSIAIVDLRGSEPHSSEHLYKGGLSEYVSQLNERREVLHEEVIKIRGEKEIEKGDVEVELALQWSDAFSESIRCYTNIIRNKDGGTHMSGLRTALTSSVNLYAKKKKLLKGDALSGDDVREGLAAVVSVKHPDPSFSSQTKDKLVSSEVTGIVQTIVYDKLGEFFEENPSVAKQIVEKALLASKAREAARKARDLTRRKGVLEGGGLPGKLADCQSRDPSECEVYLVEGDSAGGSAKTGRDRRIQAILPLRGKILNVERQKHNAAKVFQNQEIQTIIRALGAGVGNNEDEEGAFDTTKLRYSKIIIMCDADIDGAHIRTLMLTFLWRFMRPAIEEGHVFIAQPPLYQLTKGRVSRYVFSDEERDRVTLELQGGNPDAKIGIQRYKGLGEMNPEQLWETTMNPMTRTMLKVTVRDAEESDELFEILMGEDVPDRRTFIEKHAKEVTNLDI
;
A
#
# COMPACT_ATOMS: atom_id res chain seq x y z
N MET A 1 -43.64 -11.23 6.87
CA MET A 1 -44.05 -10.47 5.67
C MET A 1 -43.01 -10.81 4.63
N ASP A 2 -43.41 -11.68 3.66
CA ASP A 2 -42.54 -12.07 2.56
C ASP A 2 -42.28 -10.82 1.70
N ASN A 3 -41.05 -10.38 1.64
CA ASN A 3 -40.63 -9.39 0.67
C ASN A 3 -40.50 -10.09 -0.67
N GLU A 4 -41.59 -10.13 -1.42
CA GLU A 4 -41.61 -10.64 -2.78
C GLU A 4 -40.72 -9.75 -3.65
N TYR A 5 -39.65 -10.30 -4.23
CA TYR A 5 -38.76 -9.60 -5.18
C TYR A 5 -39.57 -9.35 -6.46
N SER A 6 -40.08 -8.14 -6.61
CA SER A 6 -40.92 -7.73 -7.74
C SER A 6 -40.27 -6.60 -8.54
N ALA A 7 -40.77 -6.30 -9.72
CA ALA A 7 -40.30 -5.19 -10.54
C ALA A 7 -40.34 -3.83 -9.79
N GLU A 8 -41.24 -3.68 -8.86
CA GLU A 8 -41.38 -2.47 -8.01
C GLU A 8 -40.25 -2.35 -6.97
N SER A 9 -39.54 -3.44 -6.67
CA SER A 9 -38.38 -3.43 -5.78
C SER A 9 -37.08 -2.96 -6.44
N ILE A 10 -37.09 -2.79 -7.79
CA ILE A 10 -35.95 -2.29 -8.55
C ILE A 10 -35.89 -0.77 -8.44
N GLN A 11 -34.87 -0.25 -7.76
CA GLN A 11 -34.61 1.19 -7.69
C GLN A 11 -33.55 1.59 -8.72
N VAL A 12 -33.84 2.61 -9.50
CA VAL A 12 -32.85 3.26 -10.38
C VAL A 12 -32.34 4.51 -9.66
N LEU A 13 -31.03 4.56 -9.45
CA LEU A 13 -30.37 5.73 -8.89
C LEU A 13 -29.84 6.57 -10.05
N GLU A 14 -30.16 7.85 -10.08
CA GLU A 14 -29.71 8.75 -11.13
C GLU A 14 -28.64 9.72 -10.62
N GLY A 15 -27.65 10.02 -11.47
CA GLY A 15 -26.66 11.06 -11.24
C GLY A 15 -25.83 10.84 -9.96
N LEU A 16 -25.65 11.90 -9.19
CA LEU A 16 -24.78 11.93 -8.00
C LEU A 16 -25.33 11.14 -6.80
N GLU A 17 -26.62 10.82 -6.77
CA GLU A 17 -27.21 9.98 -5.72
C GLU A 17 -26.62 8.56 -5.74
N ALA A 18 -26.30 8.03 -6.93
CA ALA A 18 -25.65 6.74 -7.08
C ALA A 18 -24.25 6.72 -6.41
N VAL A 19 -23.49 7.82 -6.54
CA VAL A 19 -22.17 7.99 -5.92
C VAL A 19 -22.29 8.02 -4.40
N ARG A 20 -23.19 8.81 -3.84
CA ARG A 20 -23.43 8.89 -2.39
C ARG A 20 -23.80 7.56 -1.78
N LYS A 21 -24.63 6.77 -2.47
CA LYS A 21 -25.09 5.46 -1.99
C LYS A 21 -24.03 4.36 -2.12
N ARG A 22 -23.12 4.48 -3.08
CA ARG A 22 -22.06 3.50 -3.37
C ARG A 22 -20.71 4.19 -3.65
N PRO A 23 -20.15 4.96 -2.70
CA PRO A 23 -18.91 5.70 -2.92
C PRO A 23 -17.73 4.78 -3.27
N GLY A 24 -17.72 3.56 -2.74
CA GLY A 24 -16.70 2.56 -3.02
C GLY A 24 -16.53 2.17 -4.49
N MET A 25 -17.54 2.38 -5.33
CA MET A 25 -17.44 2.12 -6.77
C MET A 25 -16.69 3.23 -7.53
N TYR A 26 -16.58 4.44 -6.97
CA TYR A 26 -16.06 5.62 -7.64
C TYR A 26 -14.77 6.15 -7.02
N LEU A 27 -14.62 6.05 -5.69
CA LEU A 27 -13.56 6.69 -4.93
C LEU A 27 -12.72 5.71 -4.07
N GLY A 28 -13.13 4.45 -3.95
CA GLY A 28 -12.48 3.48 -3.06
C GLY A 28 -13.22 3.31 -1.73
N ASP A 29 -12.61 2.63 -0.76
CA ASP A 29 -13.26 2.29 0.52
C ASP A 29 -13.43 3.54 1.41
N PRO A 30 -14.67 3.93 1.78
CA PRO A 30 -14.90 5.08 2.66
C PRO A 30 -14.52 4.83 4.13
N HIS A 31 -14.23 3.59 4.52
CA HIS A 31 -13.96 3.21 5.91
C HIS A 31 -12.47 3.11 6.25
N ASP A 32 -11.60 2.87 5.27
CA ASP A 32 -10.15 2.73 5.47
C ASP A 32 -9.34 4.00 5.19
N GLY A 33 -10.01 5.11 4.86
CA GLY A 33 -9.42 6.41 4.52
C GLY A 33 -9.00 6.56 3.06
N SER A 34 -8.95 5.49 2.27
CA SER A 34 -8.52 5.54 0.86
C SER A 34 -9.44 6.42 0.01
N ALA A 35 -10.76 6.30 0.15
CA ALA A 35 -11.71 7.15 -0.57
C ALA A 35 -11.62 8.62 -0.15
N LEU A 36 -11.34 8.91 1.13
CA LEU A 36 -11.17 10.27 1.63
C LEU A 36 -10.01 10.97 0.93
N HIS A 37 -8.83 10.33 0.89
CA HIS A 37 -7.66 10.87 0.22
C HIS A 37 -7.82 10.87 -1.31
N HIS A 38 -8.57 9.91 -1.88
CA HIS A 38 -8.85 9.89 -3.31
C HIS A 38 -9.62 11.13 -3.77
N CYS A 39 -10.47 11.70 -2.92
CA CYS A 39 -11.13 13.00 -3.22
C CYS A 39 -10.13 14.12 -3.50
N ILE A 40 -8.97 14.12 -2.81
CA ILE A 40 -7.92 15.12 -3.04
C ILE A 40 -7.32 14.93 -4.42
N TRP A 41 -7.00 13.66 -4.75
CA TRP A 41 -6.33 13.33 -6.01
C TRP A 41 -7.18 13.69 -7.23
N GLU A 42 -8.47 13.46 -7.18
CA GLU A 42 -9.38 13.83 -8.28
C GLU A 42 -9.45 15.35 -8.52
N VAL A 43 -9.21 16.17 -7.49
CA VAL A 43 -9.13 17.64 -7.66
C VAL A 43 -7.73 18.07 -8.08
N VAL A 44 -6.66 17.53 -7.46
CA VAL A 44 -5.27 17.85 -7.78
C VAL A 44 -4.94 17.42 -9.21
N ASP A 45 -5.37 16.23 -9.64
CA ASP A 45 -5.12 15.73 -11.00
C ASP A 45 -5.70 16.65 -12.08
N ASN A 46 -6.82 17.32 -11.80
CA ASN A 46 -7.37 18.33 -12.73
C ASN A 46 -6.45 19.55 -12.86
N SER A 47 -5.82 19.97 -11.76
CA SER A 47 -4.86 21.08 -11.75
C SER A 47 -3.54 20.66 -12.44
N VAL A 48 -3.10 19.41 -12.27
CA VAL A 48 -1.93 18.86 -12.97
C VAL A 48 -2.20 18.73 -14.48
N ASP A 49 -3.42 18.40 -14.89
CA ASP A 49 -3.80 18.37 -16.32
C ASP A 49 -3.67 19.77 -16.96
N GLU A 50 -3.92 20.86 -16.25
CA GLU A 50 -3.65 22.23 -16.73
C GLU A 50 -2.14 22.48 -16.90
N HIS A 51 -1.30 21.92 -16.01
CA HIS A 51 0.15 21.96 -16.16
C HIS A 51 0.61 21.19 -17.40
N LEU A 52 0.13 19.94 -17.60
CA LEU A 52 0.46 19.13 -18.78
C LEU A 52 0.01 19.80 -20.08
N ALA A 53 -1.04 20.61 -20.04
CA ALA A 53 -1.49 21.44 -21.15
C ALA A 53 -0.66 22.74 -21.31
N GLY A 54 0.29 23.01 -20.41
CA GLY A 54 1.19 24.17 -20.46
C GLY A 54 0.59 25.48 -19.98
N HIS A 55 -0.43 25.44 -19.11
CA HIS A 55 -1.17 26.63 -18.67
C HIS A 55 -0.91 27.03 -17.22
N THR A 56 -0.27 26.18 -16.41
CA THR A 56 0.16 26.50 -15.05
C THR A 56 1.48 25.82 -14.72
N ASP A 57 2.25 26.40 -13.80
CA ASP A 57 3.47 25.82 -13.20
C ASP A 57 3.40 25.78 -11.68
N SER A 58 2.22 26.06 -11.11
CA SER A 58 2.04 26.14 -9.67
C SER A 58 0.66 25.64 -9.25
N ILE A 59 0.62 24.90 -8.14
CA ILE A 59 -0.59 24.39 -7.46
C ILE A 59 -0.45 24.64 -5.96
N GLU A 60 -1.51 25.10 -5.32
CA GLU A 60 -1.56 25.31 -3.87
C GLU A 60 -2.63 24.44 -3.24
N ILE A 61 -2.28 23.70 -2.17
CA ILE A 61 -3.19 22.85 -1.42
C ILE A 61 -3.25 23.37 0.02
N THR A 62 -4.44 23.57 0.56
CA THR A 62 -4.63 24.05 1.93
C THR A 62 -5.58 23.13 2.68
N LEU A 63 -5.09 22.56 3.81
CA LEU A 63 -5.94 21.89 4.80
C LEU A 63 -6.43 22.92 5.80
N ASN A 64 -7.73 23.16 5.80
CA ASN A 64 -8.36 24.20 6.62
C ASN A 64 -8.67 23.68 8.04
N ARG A 65 -8.85 24.63 8.98
CA ARG A 65 -9.12 24.33 10.41
C ARG A 65 -10.41 23.53 10.66
N ASP A 66 -11.37 23.64 9.78
CA ASP A 66 -12.65 22.92 9.86
C ASP A 66 -12.63 21.55 9.16
N ASN A 67 -11.42 21.07 8.82
CA ASN A 67 -11.16 19.84 8.06
C ASN A 67 -11.74 19.87 6.62
N SER A 68 -11.93 21.05 6.05
CA SER A 68 -12.10 21.21 4.60
C SER A 68 -10.74 21.30 3.92
N LEU A 69 -10.70 21.03 2.61
CA LEU A 69 -9.49 21.09 1.80
C LEU A 69 -9.74 22.02 0.61
N SER A 70 -8.74 22.82 0.27
CA SER A 70 -8.77 23.72 -0.87
C SER A 70 -7.62 23.40 -1.81
N VAL A 71 -7.88 23.35 -3.12
CA VAL A 71 -6.87 23.20 -4.19
C VAL A 71 -7.04 24.36 -5.16
N ARG A 72 -5.96 25.10 -5.40
CA ARG A 72 -5.89 26.19 -6.35
C ARG A 72 -4.88 25.90 -7.43
N ASP A 73 -5.28 26.07 -8.68
CA ASP A 73 -4.38 26.18 -9.82
C ASP A 73 -4.40 27.60 -10.42
N PHE A 74 -3.42 27.90 -11.24
CA PHE A 74 -3.28 29.15 -11.99
C PHE A 74 -3.41 28.91 -13.50
N GLY A 75 -4.20 27.90 -13.88
CA GLY A 75 -4.47 27.50 -15.25
C GLY A 75 -5.46 28.44 -15.95
N ARG A 76 -6.15 27.94 -16.97
CA ARG A 76 -7.11 28.71 -17.78
C ARG A 76 -8.42 29.05 -17.05
N GLY A 77 -8.71 28.38 -15.95
CA GLY A 77 -10.03 28.38 -15.30
C GLY A 77 -11.07 27.57 -16.08
N ILE A 78 -11.97 26.90 -15.35
CA ILE A 78 -13.05 26.09 -15.96
C ILE A 78 -13.93 26.96 -16.86
N PRO A 79 -14.40 26.46 -18.04
CA PRO A 79 -15.30 27.19 -18.92
C PRO A 79 -16.63 27.57 -18.23
N VAL A 80 -17.04 28.83 -18.32
CA VAL A 80 -18.23 29.38 -17.65
C VAL A 80 -19.42 29.56 -18.57
N GLY A 81 -19.24 29.41 -19.90
CA GLY A 81 -20.30 29.55 -20.89
C GLY A 81 -21.46 28.57 -20.68
N ILE A 82 -22.63 28.89 -21.19
CA ILE A 82 -23.81 28.02 -21.12
C ILE A 82 -23.65 26.84 -22.05
N HIS A 83 -23.83 25.63 -21.51
CA HIS A 83 -23.83 24.40 -22.28
C HIS A 83 -25.14 24.25 -23.03
N GLU A 84 -25.07 24.09 -24.35
CA GLU A 84 -26.24 24.12 -25.24
C GLU A 84 -27.32 23.08 -24.90
N GLU A 85 -26.89 21.85 -24.53
CA GLU A 85 -27.81 20.75 -24.24
C GLU A 85 -28.50 20.89 -22.87
N PHE A 86 -27.77 21.37 -21.85
CA PHE A 86 -28.27 21.37 -20.47
C PHE A 86 -28.84 22.75 -20.05
N GLY A 87 -28.54 23.84 -20.78
CA GLY A 87 -29.02 25.18 -20.47
C GLY A 87 -28.45 25.79 -19.18
N ILE A 88 -27.40 25.20 -18.60
CA ILE A 88 -26.69 25.67 -17.40
C ILE A 88 -25.22 25.90 -17.76
N SER A 89 -24.44 26.49 -16.86
CA SER A 89 -23.02 26.75 -17.12
C SER A 89 -22.24 25.42 -17.34
N ALA A 90 -21.24 25.42 -18.22
CA ALA A 90 -20.37 24.27 -18.44
C ALA A 90 -19.67 23.85 -17.12
N ALA A 91 -19.33 24.81 -16.27
CA ALA A 91 -18.78 24.55 -14.94
C ALA A 91 -19.75 23.74 -14.06
N GLU A 92 -21.04 24.13 -14.03
CA GLU A 92 -22.07 23.39 -13.29
C GLU A 92 -22.30 21.99 -13.87
N VAL A 93 -22.24 21.83 -15.20
CA VAL A 93 -22.33 20.50 -15.85
C VAL A 93 -21.20 19.59 -15.35
N ILE A 94 -19.95 20.07 -15.33
CA ILE A 94 -18.79 19.30 -14.86
C ILE A 94 -18.94 18.89 -13.39
N MET A 95 -19.50 19.76 -12.56
CA MET A 95 -19.66 19.50 -11.11
C MET A 95 -20.84 18.58 -10.78
N THR A 96 -21.86 18.49 -11.63
CA THR A 96 -23.13 17.82 -11.31
C THR A 96 -23.49 16.62 -12.19
N LYS A 97 -22.81 16.46 -13.33
CA LYS A 97 -23.10 15.35 -14.25
C LYS A 97 -21.92 14.38 -14.30
N LEU A 98 -22.23 13.10 -14.14
CA LEU A 98 -21.26 12.03 -14.37
C LEU A 98 -20.97 11.94 -15.88
N HIS A 99 -19.74 11.58 -16.22
CA HIS A 99 -19.28 11.46 -17.61
C HIS A 99 -19.39 12.79 -18.40
N ALA A 100 -19.17 13.90 -17.74
CA ALA A 100 -19.07 15.23 -18.35
C ALA A 100 -17.65 15.79 -18.20
N GLY A 101 -17.10 16.33 -19.28
CA GLY A 101 -15.76 16.94 -19.26
C GLY A 101 -15.19 17.18 -20.67
N GLY A 102 -14.22 18.09 -20.78
CA GLY A 102 -13.54 18.43 -22.03
C GLY A 102 -12.35 17.49 -22.39
N LYS A 103 -12.24 16.34 -21.71
CA LYS A 103 -11.11 15.41 -21.86
C LYS A 103 -11.46 14.15 -22.67
N PHE A 104 -12.67 14.07 -23.22
CA PHE A 104 -13.12 12.94 -24.06
C PHE A 104 -12.59 12.99 -25.48
N ASP A 105 -12.15 14.13 -25.94
CA ASP A 105 -11.45 14.28 -27.20
C ASP A 105 -10.03 14.84 -26.97
N ASN A 106 -9.08 14.48 -27.82
CA ASN A 106 -7.68 14.90 -27.72
C ASN A 106 -7.43 16.34 -28.20
N SER A 107 -8.48 17.13 -28.43
CA SER A 107 -8.36 18.50 -28.95
C SER A 107 -7.85 19.49 -27.91
N SER A 108 -8.27 19.32 -26.65
CA SER A 108 -7.93 20.23 -25.54
C SER A 108 -6.83 19.70 -24.63
N TYR A 109 -6.69 18.37 -24.52
CA TYR A 109 -5.67 17.70 -23.71
C TYR A 109 -5.14 16.49 -24.47
N LYS A 110 -3.84 16.48 -24.81
CA LYS A 110 -3.20 15.33 -25.47
C LYS A 110 -3.04 14.14 -24.55
N VAL A 111 -2.78 14.41 -23.28
CA VAL A 111 -2.63 13.44 -22.19
C VAL A 111 -3.30 14.02 -20.97
N SER A 112 -4.07 13.23 -20.24
CA SER A 112 -4.67 13.64 -18.98
C SER A 112 -4.77 12.49 -17.99
N GLY A 113 -4.79 12.81 -16.69
CA GLY A 113 -5.09 11.87 -15.60
C GLY A 113 -6.60 11.61 -15.49
N GLY A 114 -7.42 12.62 -15.72
CA GLY A 114 -8.88 12.56 -15.61
C GLY A 114 -9.57 12.09 -16.89
N LEU A 115 -9.68 10.77 -17.09
CA LEU A 115 -10.18 10.16 -18.33
C LEU A 115 -11.70 9.91 -18.38
N HIS A 116 -12.35 9.77 -17.23
CA HIS A 116 -13.71 9.26 -17.15
C HIS A 116 -14.79 10.35 -16.97
N GLY A 117 -14.40 11.60 -16.69
CA GLY A 117 -15.33 12.72 -16.45
C GLY A 117 -16.24 12.49 -15.24
N VAL A 118 -15.76 11.79 -14.22
CA VAL A 118 -16.53 11.47 -13.00
C VAL A 118 -15.87 11.99 -11.72
N GLY A 119 -14.57 12.30 -11.72
CA GLY A 119 -13.78 12.56 -10.52
C GLY A 119 -14.34 13.70 -9.67
N VAL A 120 -14.28 14.94 -10.16
CA VAL A 120 -14.73 16.11 -9.37
C VAL A 120 -16.22 16.07 -9.05
N SER A 121 -17.07 15.53 -9.91
CA SER A 121 -18.50 15.34 -9.63
C SER A 121 -18.75 14.29 -8.55
N ALA A 122 -17.92 13.24 -8.49
CA ALA A 122 -17.96 12.27 -7.40
C ALA A 122 -17.52 12.89 -6.07
N VAL A 123 -16.45 13.71 -6.06
CA VAL A 123 -16.03 14.46 -4.86
C VAL A 123 -17.15 15.39 -4.39
N ASN A 124 -17.78 16.12 -5.30
CA ASN A 124 -18.92 16.98 -4.98
C ASN A 124 -20.07 16.18 -4.33
N ALA A 125 -20.37 14.99 -4.86
CA ALA A 125 -21.42 14.14 -4.33
C ALA A 125 -21.17 13.69 -2.89
N VAL A 126 -19.91 13.38 -2.51
CA VAL A 126 -19.55 12.87 -1.16
C VAL A 126 -19.11 13.98 -0.20
N SER A 127 -19.23 15.25 -0.61
CA SER A 127 -18.95 16.41 0.23
C SER A 127 -20.19 16.91 0.94
N GLU A 128 -20.03 17.37 2.20
CA GLU A 128 -21.03 18.14 2.92
C GLU A 128 -21.33 19.42 2.14
N TRP A 129 -20.27 20.10 1.72
CA TRP A 129 -20.33 21.23 0.81
C TRP A 129 -19.08 21.28 -0.08
N MET A 130 -19.25 21.86 -1.26
CA MET A 130 -18.17 22.21 -2.18
C MET A 130 -18.35 23.64 -2.69
N GLU A 131 -17.26 24.39 -2.78
CA GLU A 131 -17.20 25.73 -3.34
C GLU A 131 -16.23 25.75 -4.52
N MET A 132 -16.66 26.34 -5.61
CA MET A 132 -15.89 26.52 -6.81
C MET A 132 -15.76 28.01 -7.10
N THR A 133 -14.52 28.49 -7.17
CA THR A 133 -14.18 29.85 -7.60
C THR A 133 -13.36 29.76 -8.88
N ILE A 134 -13.78 30.44 -9.93
CA ILE A 134 -13.13 30.45 -11.24
C ILE A 134 -12.68 31.87 -11.58
N HIS A 135 -11.39 32.02 -11.85
CA HIS A 135 -10.78 33.24 -12.37
C HIS A 135 -10.60 33.09 -13.88
N ARG A 136 -11.44 33.76 -14.66
CA ARG A 136 -11.42 33.62 -16.11
C ARG A 136 -11.89 34.91 -16.81
N ASP A 137 -11.21 35.30 -17.88
CA ASP A 137 -11.56 36.44 -18.73
C ASP A 137 -11.69 37.77 -17.95
N GLY A 138 -10.89 37.93 -16.86
CA GLY A 138 -10.89 39.11 -15.98
C GLY A 138 -12.02 39.16 -14.96
N ILE A 139 -12.80 38.10 -14.82
CA ILE A 139 -13.97 38.01 -13.93
C ILE A 139 -13.79 36.84 -12.97
N VAL A 140 -14.23 37.02 -11.73
CA VAL A 140 -14.30 35.96 -10.71
C VAL A 140 -15.73 35.44 -10.66
N TYR A 141 -15.87 34.14 -10.91
CA TYR A 141 -17.13 33.41 -10.81
C TYR A 141 -17.13 32.53 -9.58
N PHE A 142 -18.29 32.34 -8.97
CA PHE A 142 -18.46 31.53 -7.78
C PHE A 142 -19.72 30.68 -7.85
N GLN A 143 -19.64 29.46 -7.38
CA GLN A 143 -20.79 28.59 -7.17
C GLN A 143 -20.54 27.66 -5.98
N ARG A 144 -21.59 27.44 -5.17
CA ARG A 144 -21.59 26.55 -4.01
C ARG A 144 -22.54 25.38 -4.22
N TYR A 145 -22.14 24.24 -3.74
CA TYR A 145 -22.90 22.98 -3.77
C TYR A 145 -23.02 22.43 -2.34
N GLU A 146 -24.15 21.78 -2.05
CA GLU A 146 -24.38 21.02 -0.82
C GLU A 146 -24.79 19.59 -1.18
N ALA A 147 -24.03 18.60 -0.73
CA ALA A 147 -24.21 17.19 -1.07
C ALA A 147 -24.40 16.94 -2.59
N GLY A 148 -23.61 17.64 -3.41
CA GLY A 148 -23.66 17.56 -4.87
C GLY A 148 -24.73 18.41 -5.57
N VAL A 149 -25.58 19.10 -4.82
CA VAL A 149 -26.68 19.91 -5.37
C VAL A 149 -26.27 21.39 -5.38
N PRO A 150 -26.37 22.11 -6.52
CA PRO A 150 -26.04 23.53 -6.55
C PRO A 150 -27.04 24.33 -5.68
N VAL A 151 -26.52 25.22 -4.81
CA VAL A 151 -27.31 26.08 -3.95
C VAL A 151 -27.92 27.22 -4.77
N GLU A 152 -27.16 27.75 -5.70
CA GLU A 152 -27.55 28.81 -6.62
C GLU A 152 -26.78 28.66 -7.94
N PRO A 153 -27.25 29.26 -9.05
CA PRO A 153 -26.51 29.23 -10.30
C PRO A 153 -25.15 29.92 -10.19
N LEU A 154 -24.21 29.59 -11.10
CA LEU A 154 -22.92 30.26 -11.22
C LEU A 154 -23.12 31.79 -11.33
N LYS A 155 -22.44 32.56 -10.48
CA LYS A 155 -22.54 34.00 -10.42
C LYS A 155 -21.18 34.69 -10.50
N GLU A 156 -21.17 35.88 -11.06
CA GLU A 156 -20.03 36.78 -11.02
C GLU A 156 -19.96 37.45 -9.63
N ILE A 157 -18.78 37.40 -9.00
CA ILE A 157 -18.57 38.00 -7.66
C ILE A 157 -17.51 39.08 -7.63
N GLY A 158 -16.72 39.24 -8.71
CA GLY A 158 -15.65 40.23 -8.75
C GLY A 158 -14.90 40.27 -10.05
N LYS A 159 -13.79 41.02 -10.06
CA LYS A 159 -12.82 41.09 -11.14
C LYS A 159 -11.50 40.56 -10.67
N CYS A 160 -10.70 39.96 -11.57
CA CYS A 160 -9.37 39.43 -11.31
C CYS A 160 -8.39 39.85 -12.40
N GLU A 161 -7.10 39.79 -12.08
CA GLU A 161 -6.00 39.96 -13.04
C GLU A 161 -5.34 38.65 -13.36
N ASP A 162 -5.57 37.63 -12.54
CA ASP A 162 -5.08 36.26 -12.67
C ASP A 162 -6.13 35.33 -13.31
N THR A 163 -5.69 34.09 -13.60
CA THR A 163 -6.58 33.02 -14.09
C THR A 163 -6.41 31.78 -13.21
N GLY A 164 -7.34 30.84 -13.28
CA GLY A 164 -7.25 29.56 -12.60
C GLY A 164 -8.54 29.10 -11.94
N THR A 165 -8.47 28.00 -11.23
CA THR A 165 -9.61 27.44 -10.49
C THR A 165 -9.22 27.18 -9.04
N LEU A 166 -10.11 27.52 -8.12
CA LEU A 166 -10.04 27.15 -6.71
C LEU A 166 -11.25 26.26 -6.39
N ILE A 167 -10.98 25.03 -5.97
CA ILE A 167 -11.99 24.11 -5.44
C ILE A 167 -11.74 23.94 -3.96
N SER A 168 -12.76 24.20 -3.15
CA SER A 168 -12.76 23.92 -1.71
C SER A 168 -13.89 22.96 -1.40
N PHE A 169 -13.61 21.92 -0.62
CA PHE A 169 -14.64 20.94 -0.25
C PHE A 169 -14.45 20.44 1.17
N LYS A 170 -15.57 20.03 1.79
CA LYS A 170 -15.59 19.40 3.10
C LYS A 170 -16.22 18.03 3.00
N PRO A 171 -15.52 16.95 3.41
CA PRO A 171 -16.06 15.61 3.39
C PRO A 171 -17.33 15.48 4.23
N ASP A 172 -18.29 14.70 3.75
CA ASP A 172 -19.54 14.42 4.47
C ASP A 172 -19.33 13.30 5.47
N LEU A 173 -19.38 13.62 6.78
CA LEU A 173 -19.18 12.66 7.88
C LEU A 173 -20.27 11.58 7.96
N SER A 174 -21.36 11.71 7.22
CA SER A 174 -22.35 10.63 7.10
C SER A 174 -21.90 9.52 6.15
N ILE A 175 -20.88 9.79 5.31
CA ILE A 175 -20.28 8.86 4.36
C ILE A 175 -18.93 8.35 4.91
N PHE A 176 -18.10 9.27 5.39
CA PHE A 176 -16.79 8.97 5.99
C PHE A 176 -16.94 8.88 7.50
N THR A 177 -17.10 7.66 8.04
CA THR A 177 -17.46 7.45 9.45
C THR A 177 -16.31 7.04 10.35
N ASP A 178 -15.31 6.34 9.81
CA ASP A 178 -14.22 5.75 10.59
C ASP A 178 -12.96 6.60 10.54
N ILE A 179 -12.51 7.00 9.35
CA ILE A 179 -11.40 7.93 9.14
C ILE A 179 -11.94 9.20 8.53
N VAL A 180 -11.93 10.28 9.30
CA VAL A 180 -12.59 11.55 8.97
C VAL A 180 -11.60 12.70 8.75
N GLU A 181 -10.33 12.52 9.10
CA GLU A 181 -9.30 13.55 8.97
C GLU A 181 -8.33 13.21 7.83
N PHE A 182 -7.90 14.23 7.11
CA PHE A 182 -6.85 14.10 6.12
C PHE A 182 -5.49 13.89 6.78
N ASP A 183 -4.71 12.93 6.27
CA ASP A 183 -3.33 12.70 6.71
C ASP A 183 -2.37 13.59 5.90
N PHE A 184 -1.67 14.50 6.60
CA PHE A 184 -0.73 15.43 5.96
C PHE A 184 0.45 14.68 5.32
N GLU A 185 1.01 13.68 5.98
CA GLU A 185 2.17 12.94 5.50
C GLU A 185 1.85 12.13 4.23
N GLU A 186 0.64 11.55 4.16
CA GLU A 186 0.17 10.86 2.96
C GLU A 186 0.03 11.83 1.79
N ILE A 187 -0.54 13.03 2.06
CA ILE A 187 -0.69 14.08 1.04
C ILE A 187 0.68 14.57 0.59
N ASP A 188 1.58 14.87 1.52
CA ASP A 188 2.92 15.39 1.25
C ASP A 188 3.73 14.42 0.38
N THR A 189 3.71 13.15 0.73
CA THR A 189 4.37 12.08 -0.03
C THR A 189 3.85 12.00 -1.47
N ARG A 190 2.53 11.95 -1.64
CA ARG A 190 1.90 11.82 -2.95
C ARG A 190 2.10 13.05 -3.83
N VAL A 191 2.04 14.24 -3.24
CA VAL A 191 2.32 15.50 -3.94
C VAL A 191 3.78 15.57 -4.38
N GLY A 192 4.72 15.13 -3.53
CA GLY A 192 6.13 14.99 -3.91
C GLY A 192 6.31 14.08 -5.12
N GLU A 193 5.67 12.90 -5.14
CA GLU A 193 5.68 12.02 -6.32
C GLU A 193 5.15 12.72 -7.58
N THR A 194 4.04 13.45 -7.44
CA THR A 194 3.43 14.20 -8.56
C THR A 194 4.37 15.28 -9.10
N ALA A 195 5.06 16.00 -8.22
CA ALA A 195 6.04 17.03 -8.62
C ALA A 195 7.26 16.42 -9.33
N PHE A 196 7.74 15.23 -8.93
CA PHE A 196 8.80 14.53 -9.67
C PHE A 196 8.39 14.08 -11.07
N LEU A 197 7.14 13.66 -11.25
CA LEU A 197 6.59 13.27 -12.56
C LEU A 197 6.42 14.45 -13.50
N ASN A 198 6.30 15.67 -12.97
CA ASN A 198 6.01 16.90 -13.70
C ASN A 198 7.11 17.93 -13.44
N ALA A 199 8.27 17.71 -14.05
CA ALA A 199 9.46 18.53 -13.85
C ALA A 199 9.17 20.03 -14.08
N GLY A 200 9.38 20.86 -13.03
CA GLY A 200 9.13 22.29 -13.06
C GLY A 200 7.78 22.73 -12.52
N LEU A 201 6.89 21.80 -12.17
CA LEU A 201 5.67 22.09 -11.43
C LEU A 201 5.99 22.30 -9.94
N SER A 202 5.63 23.45 -9.38
CA SER A 202 5.66 23.70 -7.94
C SER A 202 4.31 23.35 -7.31
N ILE A 203 4.33 22.52 -6.26
CA ILE A 203 3.14 22.20 -5.48
C ILE A 203 3.42 22.53 -4.02
N ALA A 204 2.67 23.49 -3.48
CA ALA A 204 2.76 23.92 -2.10
C ALA A 204 1.59 23.35 -1.28
N ILE A 205 1.88 22.86 -0.08
CA ILE A 205 0.87 22.37 0.87
C ILE A 205 0.96 23.20 2.14
N VAL A 206 -0.16 23.62 2.68
CA VAL A 206 -0.27 24.31 3.96
C VAL A 206 -1.35 23.64 4.82
N ASP A 207 -0.97 23.17 6.00
CA ASP A 207 -1.90 22.65 7.02
C ASP A 207 -2.14 23.70 8.09
N LEU A 208 -3.37 24.18 8.17
CA LEU A 208 -3.82 25.21 9.12
C LEU A 208 -4.53 24.63 10.36
N ARG A 209 -4.66 23.31 10.47
CA ARG A 209 -5.41 22.64 11.54
C ARG A 209 -4.72 22.75 12.90
N GLY A 210 -3.39 22.78 12.92
CA GLY A 210 -2.61 22.94 14.13
C GLY A 210 -2.63 24.35 14.73
N SER A 211 -1.95 24.53 15.85
CA SER A 211 -1.75 25.85 16.49
C SER A 211 -0.85 26.78 15.67
N GLU A 212 0.10 26.20 14.96
CA GLU A 212 0.98 26.86 13.99
C GLU A 212 0.80 26.22 12.63
N PRO A 213 0.85 26.98 11.52
CA PRO A 213 0.80 26.40 10.18
C PRO A 213 1.98 25.46 9.93
N HIS A 214 1.70 24.28 9.39
CA HIS A 214 2.70 23.36 8.87
C HIS A 214 2.66 23.43 7.35
N SER A 215 3.83 23.51 6.68
CA SER A 215 3.88 23.65 5.22
C SER A 215 5.05 22.92 4.62
N SER A 216 4.85 22.44 3.39
CA SER A 216 5.89 21.91 2.52
C SER A 216 5.73 22.44 1.10
N GLU A 217 6.80 22.44 0.33
CA GLU A 217 6.81 22.82 -1.09
C GLU A 217 7.67 21.84 -1.87
N HIS A 218 7.14 21.35 -2.98
CA HIS A 218 7.80 20.39 -3.86
C HIS A 218 8.00 21.00 -5.25
N LEU A 219 9.27 21.16 -5.64
CA LEU A 219 9.67 21.63 -6.97
C LEU A 219 10.93 20.89 -7.41
N TYR A 220 10.79 19.99 -8.39
CA TYR A 220 11.87 19.15 -8.86
C TYR A 220 12.14 19.43 -10.36
N LYS A 221 13.36 19.91 -10.65
CA LYS A 221 13.77 20.20 -12.03
C LYS A 221 14.41 19.00 -12.73
N GLY A 222 14.91 18.05 -11.97
CA GLY A 222 15.53 16.82 -12.47
C GLY A 222 14.54 15.73 -12.84
N GLY A 223 13.27 15.89 -12.47
CA GLY A 223 12.19 14.96 -12.80
C GLY A 223 12.44 13.55 -12.29
N LEU A 224 12.16 12.53 -13.11
CA LEU A 224 12.30 11.11 -12.73
C LEU A 224 13.70 10.73 -12.25
N SER A 225 14.75 11.42 -12.73
CA SER A 225 16.12 11.13 -12.29
C SER A 225 16.37 11.54 -10.86
N GLU A 226 15.82 12.70 -10.48
CA GLU A 226 15.89 13.21 -9.11
C GLU A 226 15.08 12.31 -8.18
N TYR A 227 13.95 11.80 -8.66
CA TYR A 227 13.15 10.84 -7.92
C TYR A 227 13.90 9.52 -7.66
N VAL A 228 14.55 8.93 -8.67
CA VAL A 228 15.37 7.72 -8.49
C VAL A 228 16.55 7.98 -7.55
N SER A 229 17.17 9.18 -7.61
CA SER A 229 18.21 9.56 -6.66
C SER A 229 17.68 9.63 -5.23
N GLN A 230 16.47 10.15 -5.03
CA GLN A 230 15.82 10.16 -3.71
C GLN A 230 15.52 8.74 -3.21
N LEU A 231 15.02 7.84 -4.08
CA LEU A 231 14.79 6.43 -3.72
C LEU A 231 16.07 5.71 -3.27
N ASN A 232 17.23 6.17 -3.75
CA ASN A 232 18.55 5.64 -3.40
C ASN A 232 19.33 6.51 -2.41
N GLU A 233 18.74 7.58 -1.86
CA GLU A 233 19.44 8.55 -0.99
C GLU A 233 20.21 7.89 0.16
N ARG A 234 19.67 6.78 0.68
CA ARG A 234 20.21 6.04 1.83
C ARG A 234 20.95 4.76 1.44
N ARG A 235 21.24 4.55 0.15
CA ARG A 235 21.85 3.33 -0.38
C ARG A 235 23.17 3.62 -1.05
N GLU A 236 24.09 2.67 -1.04
CA GLU A 236 25.33 2.77 -1.79
C GLU A 236 25.04 2.41 -3.26
N VAL A 237 25.07 3.43 -4.13
CA VAL A 237 24.79 3.23 -5.56
C VAL A 237 25.97 2.58 -6.28
N LEU A 238 25.69 1.65 -7.19
CA LEU A 238 26.72 1.00 -8.02
C LEU A 238 27.31 1.93 -9.08
N HIS A 239 26.58 2.96 -9.46
CA HIS A 239 27.00 3.97 -10.43
C HIS A 239 26.38 5.31 -10.08
N GLU A 240 27.15 6.40 -10.19
CA GLU A 240 26.70 7.74 -9.77
C GLU A 240 25.59 8.30 -10.66
N GLU A 241 25.69 8.08 -11.99
CA GLU A 241 24.75 8.62 -12.96
C GLU A 241 23.47 7.77 -13.03
N VAL A 242 22.31 8.41 -12.87
CA VAL A 242 21.00 7.77 -13.10
C VAL A 242 20.81 7.56 -14.61
N ILE A 243 20.51 6.35 -15.03
CA ILE A 243 20.24 6.00 -16.42
C ILE A 243 18.88 6.54 -16.82
N LYS A 244 18.82 7.35 -17.87
CA LYS A 244 17.60 7.97 -18.41
C LYS A 244 17.27 7.37 -19.76
N ILE A 245 16.04 6.95 -19.92
CA ILE A 245 15.52 6.44 -21.18
C ILE A 245 14.25 7.20 -21.52
N ARG A 246 14.19 7.75 -22.72
CA ARG A 246 12.99 8.37 -23.28
C ARG A 246 12.78 7.88 -24.69
N GLY A 247 11.53 7.61 -25.02
CA GLY A 247 11.13 7.22 -26.37
C GLY A 247 9.64 7.42 -26.58
N GLU A 248 9.24 7.42 -27.81
CA GLU A 248 7.84 7.57 -28.23
C GLU A 248 7.49 6.54 -29.29
N LYS A 249 6.24 6.18 -29.36
CA LYS A 249 5.69 5.27 -30.36
C LYS A 249 4.31 5.72 -30.78
N GLU A 250 4.13 5.95 -32.07
CA GLU A 250 2.83 6.25 -32.68
C GLU A 250 1.93 5.01 -32.67
N ILE A 251 0.70 5.18 -32.23
CA ILE A 251 -0.41 4.20 -32.27
C ILE A 251 -1.62 4.86 -32.96
N GLU A 252 -2.68 4.08 -33.24
CA GLU A 252 -3.87 4.61 -33.95
C GLU A 252 -4.54 5.79 -33.24
N LYS A 253 -4.42 5.88 -31.91
CA LYS A 253 -5.06 6.91 -31.08
C LYS A 253 -4.15 8.11 -30.73
N GLY A 254 -2.93 8.13 -31.20
CA GLY A 254 -1.92 9.18 -30.92
C GLY A 254 -0.59 8.57 -30.49
N ASP A 255 0.26 9.37 -29.86
CA ASP A 255 1.61 8.95 -29.47
C ASP A 255 1.61 8.44 -28.01
N VAL A 256 2.29 7.32 -27.81
CA VAL A 256 2.63 6.80 -26.48
C VAL A 256 4.06 7.21 -26.17
N GLU A 257 4.24 8.06 -25.14
CA GLU A 257 5.56 8.44 -24.64
C GLU A 257 5.94 7.54 -23.46
N VAL A 258 7.19 7.10 -23.44
CA VAL A 258 7.79 6.33 -22.33
C VAL A 258 8.97 7.12 -21.79
N GLU A 259 8.94 7.41 -20.51
CA GLU A 259 10.05 7.98 -19.77
C GLU A 259 10.42 7.06 -18.61
N LEU A 260 11.69 6.78 -18.46
CA LEU A 260 12.23 5.86 -17.47
C LEU A 260 13.52 6.43 -16.88
N ALA A 261 13.63 6.40 -15.57
CA ALA A 261 14.88 6.58 -14.86
C ALA A 261 15.17 5.32 -14.03
N LEU A 262 16.43 4.90 -13.99
CA LEU A 262 16.81 3.71 -13.25
C LEU A 262 18.26 3.76 -12.76
N GLN A 263 18.52 3.12 -11.61
CA GLN A 263 19.83 3.05 -10.99
C GLN A 263 19.92 1.81 -10.11
N TRP A 264 21.06 1.13 -10.12
CA TRP A 264 21.32 0.00 -9.22
C TRP A 264 22.12 0.43 -7.99
N SER A 265 21.80 -0.16 -6.88
CA SER A 265 22.46 0.02 -5.59
C SER A 265 22.87 -1.31 -4.96
N ASP A 266 23.44 -1.27 -3.79
CA ASP A 266 23.78 -2.45 -2.98
C ASP A 266 22.55 -3.15 -2.39
N ALA A 267 21.36 -2.56 -2.48
CA ALA A 267 20.10 -3.14 -2.00
C ALA A 267 19.83 -4.55 -2.58
N PHE A 268 18.96 -5.30 -1.93
CA PHE A 268 18.61 -6.70 -2.28
C PHE A 268 17.19 -6.84 -2.80
N SER A 269 16.36 -5.81 -2.61
CA SER A 269 15.02 -5.70 -3.18
C SER A 269 15.04 -4.77 -4.40
N GLU A 270 14.09 -4.98 -5.31
CA GLU A 270 13.76 -4.02 -6.34
C GLU A 270 12.79 -2.96 -5.78
N SER A 271 12.90 -1.71 -6.24
CA SER A 271 11.93 -0.65 -6.03
C SER A 271 11.54 -0.07 -7.39
N ILE A 272 10.41 -0.49 -7.93
CA ILE A 272 9.93 -0.04 -9.25
C ILE A 272 8.63 0.72 -9.08
N ARG A 273 8.66 2.03 -9.30
CA ARG A 273 7.49 2.89 -9.31
C ARG A 273 6.92 2.99 -10.71
N CYS A 274 5.62 2.72 -10.86
CA CYS A 274 4.95 2.68 -12.15
C CYS A 274 3.86 3.74 -12.24
N TYR A 275 3.88 4.52 -13.33
CA TYR A 275 2.92 5.60 -13.55
C TYR A 275 2.36 5.55 -14.96
N THR A 276 1.07 5.88 -15.08
CA THR A 276 0.41 6.11 -16.38
C THR A 276 -0.26 7.46 -16.32
N ASN A 277 0.13 8.38 -17.21
CA ASN A 277 -0.26 9.79 -17.30
C ASN A 277 0.04 10.55 -15.99
N ILE A 278 0.13 10.40 -14.92
CA ILE A 278 0.41 10.99 -13.61
C ILE A 278 -0.07 10.07 -12.47
N ILE A 279 -0.80 9.01 -12.84
CA ILE A 279 -1.46 8.16 -11.86
C ILE A 279 -0.51 7.02 -11.50
N ARG A 280 -0.29 6.82 -10.22
CA ARG A 280 0.47 5.69 -9.69
C ARG A 280 -0.31 4.40 -9.89
N ASN A 281 0.34 3.43 -10.54
CA ASN A 281 -0.22 2.09 -10.71
C ASN A 281 0.43 1.16 -9.66
N LYS A 282 -0.18 1.05 -8.49
CA LYS A 282 0.35 0.28 -7.34
C LYS A 282 0.58 -1.20 -7.68
N ASP A 283 -0.29 -1.78 -8.48
CA ASP A 283 -0.19 -3.17 -8.97
C ASP A 283 0.57 -3.28 -10.30
N GLY A 284 1.25 -2.21 -10.72
CA GLY A 284 1.99 -2.16 -11.97
C GLY A 284 1.12 -2.33 -13.21
N GLY A 285 1.45 -3.30 -14.05
CA GLY A 285 0.69 -3.60 -15.27
C GLY A 285 1.58 -3.86 -16.47
N THR A 286 1.07 -3.56 -17.68
CA THR A 286 1.72 -3.86 -18.95
C THR A 286 3.06 -3.12 -19.12
N HIS A 287 3.20 -1.90 -18.62
CA HIS A 287 4.48 -1.15 -18.63
C HIS A 287 5.53 -1.81 -17.73
N MET A 288 5.17 -2.27 -16.51
CA MET A 288 6.06 -3.02 -15.64
C MET A 288 6.51 -4.33 -16.29
N SER A 289 5.58 -5.05 -16.91
CA SER A 289 5.90 -6.30 -17.62
C SER A 289 6.87 -6.09 -18.77
N GLY A 290 6.66 -5.03 -19.55
CA GLY A 290 7.57 -4.62 -20.64
C GLY A 290 8.96 -4.25 -20.12
N LEU A 291 9.04 -3.46 -19.04
CA LEU A 291 10.27 -3.07 -18.37
C LEU A 291 11.06 -4.29 -17.88
N ARG A 292 10.41 -5.17 -17.09
CA ARG A 292 11.06 -6.38 -16.54
C ARG A 292 11.62 -7.29 -17.61
N THR A 293 10.89 -7.47 -18.72
CA THR A 293 11.33 -8.28 -19.85
C THR A 293 12.52 -7.65 -20.56
N ALA A 294 12.48 -6.35 -20.79
CA ALA A 294 13.58 -5.61 -21.44
C ALA A 294 14.87 -5.66 -20.60
N LEU A 295 14.79 -5.37 -19.31
CA LEU A 295 15.93 -5.41 -18.39
C LEU A 295 16.61 -6.79 -18.39
N THR A 296 15.83 -7.83 -18.23
CA THR A 296 16.33 -9.21 -18.20
C THR A 296 17.02 -9.58 -19.52
N SER A 297 16.41 -9.20 -20.64
CA SER A 297 16.95 -9.49 -21.98
C SER A 297 18.24 -8.71 -22.27
N SER A 298 18.28 -7.41 -21.96
CA SER A 298 19.42 -6.54 -22.21
C SER A 298 20.64 -6.95 -21.39
N VAL A 299 20.46 -7.22 -20.08
CA VAL A 299 21.55 -7.64 -19.21
C VAL A 299 22.11 -9.00 -19.62
N ASN A 300 21.25 -9.98 -19.92
CA ASN A 300 21.68 -11.29 -20.40
C ASN A 300 22.41 -11.21 -21.75
N LEU A 301 21.92 -10.40 -22.69
CA LEU A 301 22.57 -10.21 -23.98
C LEU A 301 23.98 -9.63 -23.81
N TYR A 302 24.11 -8.57 -22.99
CA TYR A 302 25.40 -7.94 -22.72
C TYR A 302 26.36 -8.91 -22.02
N ALA A 303 25.90 -9.61 -20.97
CA ALA A 303 26.70 -10.59 -20.24
C ALA A 303 27.21 -11.71 -21.14
N LYS A 304 26.38 -12.20 -22.07
CA LYS A 304 26.74 -13.21 -23.08
C LYS A 304 27.76 -12.66 -24.08
N LYS A 305 27.53 -11.47 -24.64
CA LYS A 305 28.40 -10.81 -25.60
C LYS A 305 29.80 -10.56 -25.07
N LYS A 306 29.88 -10.13 -23.80
CA LYS A 306 31.15 -9.85 -23.11
C LYS A 306 31.76 -11.10 -22.44
N LYS A 307 31.13 -12.28 -22.57
CA LYS A 307 31.57 -13.58 -21.97
C LYS A 307 31.70 -13.54 -20.46
N LEU A 308 30.86 -12.73 -19.80
CA LEU A 308 30.78 -12.65 -18.32
C LEU A 308 29.97 -13.80 -17.73
N LEU A 309 29.03 -14.34 -18.49
CA LEU A 309 28.16 -15.45 -18.10
C LEU A 309 28.88 -16.79 -18.39
N LYS A 310 29.04 -17.62 -17.35
CA LYS A 310 29.70 -18.96 -17.45
C LYS A 310 28.73 -20.15 -17.28
N GLY A 311 27.45 -19.89 -17.15
CA GLY A 311 26.39 -20.88 -16.89
C GLY A 311 25.07 -20.49 -17.53
N ASP A 312 23.97 -20.84 -16.85
CA ASP A 312 22.62 -20.51 -17.28
C ASP A 312 22.39 -19.00 -17.33
N ALA A 313 21.35 -18.59 -18.02
CA ALA A 313 20.93 -17.19 -18.08
C ALA A 313 20.51 -16.69 -16.70
N LEU A 314 20.76 -15.41 -16.42
CA LEU A 314 20.29 -14.74 -15.22
C LEU A 314 18.76 -14.65 -15.24
N SER A 315 18.12 -14.92 -14.11
CA SER A 315 16.67 -14.71 -13.96
C SER A 315 16.32 -13.24 -13.91
N GLY A 316 15.05 -12.92 -14.07
CA GLY A 316 14.57 -11.55 -13.91
C GLY A 316 14.90 -10.98 -12.53
N ASP A 317 14.71 -11.77 -11.47
CA ASP A 317 14.97 -11.35 -10.09
C ASP A 317 16.46 -11.08 -9.84
N ASP A 318 17.35 -11.92 -10.41
CA ASP A 318 18.80 -11.69 -10.31
C ASP A 318 19.20 -10.33 -10.92
N VAL A 319 18.57 -9.96 -12.05
CA VAL A 319 18.85 -8.71 -12.78
C VAL A 319 18.32 -7.49 -12.04
N ARG A 320 17.18 -7.63 -11.37
CA ARG A 320 16.50 -6.53 -10.70
C ARG A 320 16.89 -6.34 -9.25
N GLU A 321 17.71 -7.24 -8.69
CA GLU A 321 18.23 -7.07 -7.33
C GLU A 321 18.99 -5.74 -7.20
N GLY A 322 18.57 -4.89 -6.26
CA GLY A 322 19.13 -3.57 -6.02
C GLY A 322 18.71 -2.49 -7.02
N LEU A 323 17.74 -2.76 -7.89
CA LEU A 323 17.23 -1.79 -8.85
C LEU A 323 16.24 -0.84 -8.21
N ALA A 324 16.49 0.47 -8.31
CA ALA A 324 15.50 1.52 -8.17
C ALA A 324 15.13 2.05 -9.56
N ALA A 325 13.85 2.07 -9.90
CA ALA A 325 13.38 2.53 -11.21
C ALA A 325 12.02 3.24 -11.11
N VAL A 326 11.85 4.27 -11.92
CA VAL A 326 10.57 4.96 -12.09
C VAL A 326 10.24 4.94 -13.57
N VAL A 327 9.13 4.31 -13.93
CA VAL A 327 8.60 4.26 -15.30
C VAL A 327 7.32 5.05 -15.40
N SER A 328 7.29 6.02 -16.28
CA SER A 328 6.13 6.84 -16.61
C SER A 328 5.75 6.62 -18.07
N VAL A 329 4.50 6.29 -18.31
CA VAL A 329 3.94 6.13 -19.65
C VAL A 329 2.84 7.16 -19.83
N LYS A 330 2.99 8.05 -20.82
CA LYS A 330 1.92 8.94 -21.26
C LYS A 330 1.19 8.27 -22.43
N HIS A 331 -0.08 8.02 -22.22
CA HIS A 331 -0.93 7.29 -23.19
C HIS A 331 -2.21 8.08 -23.44
N PRO A 332 -2.61 8.29 -24.71
CA PRO A 332 -3.80 9.10 -25.02
C PRO A 332 -5.12 8.49 -24.54
N ASP A 333 -5.19 7.15 -24.46
CA ASP A 333 -6.41 6.44 -24.05
C ASP A 333 -6.04 5.12 -23.33
N PRO A 334 -5.53 5.19 -22.08
CA PRO A 334 -5.13 4.00 -21.34
C PRO A 334 -6.32 3.25 -20.75
N SER A 335 -6.19 1.92 -20.68
CA SER A 335 -7.17 1.04 -20.05
C SER A 335 -6.63 0.51 -18.73
N PHE A 336 -7.47 0.50 -17.68
CA PHE A 336 -7.14 0.03 -16.34
C PHE A 336 -8.04 -1.12 -15.89
N SER A 337 -7.59 -1.89 -14.89
CA SER A 337 -8.37 -3.00 -14.34
C SER A 337 -9.53 -2.55 -13.45
N SER A 338 -9.46 -1.35 -12.87
CA SER A 338 -10.45 -0.78 -11.94
C SER A 338 -10.54 0.73 -12.07
N GLN A 339 -11.54 1.33 -11.42
CA GLN A 339 -11.71 2.79 -11.39
C GLN A 339 -10.57 3.48 -10.60
N THR A 340 -9.98 2.83 -9.61
CA THR A 340 -8.82 3.32 -8.84
C THR A 340 -7.52 3.34 -9.65
N LYS A 341 -7.53 2.75 -10.87
CA LYS A 341 -6.43 2.77 -11.84
C LYS A 341 -5.13 2.12 -11.33
N ASP A 342 -5.22 1.20 -10.38
CA ASP A 342 -4.07 0.56 -9.74
C ASP A 342 -3.23 -0.28 -10.70
N LYS A 343 -3.83 -0.79 -11.78
CA LYS A 343 -3.15 -1.64 -12.77
C LYS A 343 -3.45 -1.24 -14.20
N LEU A 344 -2.40 -0.94 -14.99
CA LEU A 344 -2.51 -0.70 -16.42
C LEU A 344 -2.69 -2.02 -17.19
N VAL A 345 -3.71 -2.08 -18.09
CA VAL A 345 -4.01 -3.29 -18.88
C VAL A 345 -3.95 -3.09 -20.39
N SER A 346 -3.61 -1.89 -20.88
CA SER A 346 -3.37 -1.60 -22.30
C SER A 346 -2.29 -2.52 -22.87
N SER A 347 -2.66 -3.50 -23.67
CA SER A 347 -1.78 -4.62 -24.10
C SER A 347 -0.59 -4.19 -24.93
N GLU A 348 -0.75 -3.15 -25.79
CA GLU A 348 0.25 -2.57 -26.68
C GLU A 348 1.44 -1.99 -25.92
N VAL A 349 1.20 -1.49 -24.70
CA VAL A 349 2.23 -0.83 -23.88
C VAL A 349 3.38 -1.79 -23.52
N THR A 350 3.08 -3.08 -23.32
CA THR A 350 4.13 -4.08 -23.04
C THR A 350 5.20 -4.10 -24.11
N GLY A 351 4.79 -4.19 -25.37
CA GLY A 351 5.74 -4.23 -26.50
C GLY A 351 6.45 -2.90 -26.74
N ILE A 352 5.75 -1.78 -26.52
CA ILE A 352 6.32 -0.44 -26.68
C ILE A 352 7.44 -0.22 -25.67
N VAL A 353 7.15 -0.40 -24.38
CA VAL A 353 8.13 -0.25 -23.30
C VAL A 353 9.29 -1.23 -23.48
N GLN A 354 8.99 -2.50 -23.78
CA GLN A 354 10.02 -3.51 -24.01
C GLN A 354 10.99 -3.09 -25.11
N THR A 355 10.50 -2.61 -26.26
CA THR A 355 11.34 -2.24 -27.39
C THR A 355 12.20 -1.03 -27.06
N ILE A 356 11.59 0.05 -26.57
CA ILE A 356 12.29 1.29 -26.23
C ILE A 356 13.39 1.05 -25.21
N VAL A 357 13.06 0.33 -24.13
CA VAL A 357 14.02 0.07 -23.03
C VAL A 357 15.13 -0.87 -23.51
N TYR A 358 14.80 -1.92 -24.25
CA TYR A 358 15.80 -2.87 -24.78
C TYR A 358 16.83 -2.17 -25.65
N ASP A 359 16.39 -1.35 -26.61
CA ASP A 359 17.27 -0.66 -27.55
C ASP A 359 18.14 0.37 -26.82
N LYS A 360 17.52 1.24 -26.02
CA LYS A 360 18.22 2.34 -25.33
C LYS A 360 19.17 1.85 -24.22
N LEU A 361 18.78 0.83 -23.48
CA LEU A 361 19.65 0.25 -22.46
C LEU A 361 20.82 -0.50 -23.12
N GLY A 362 20.58 -1.13 -24.26
CA GLY A 362 21.63 -1.76 -25.08
C GLY A 362 22.66 -0.75 -25.55
N GLU A 363 22.23 0.42 -26.10
CA GLU A 363 23.08 1.55 -26.45
C GLU A 363 23.91 2.03 -25.25
N PHE A 364 23.23 2.29 -24.11
CA PHE A 364 23.87 2.75 -22.88
C PHE A 364 24.97 1.78 -22.38
N PHE A 365 24.73 0.47 -22.42
CA PHE A 365 25.71 -0.53 -21.99
C PHE A 365 26.95 -0.58 -22.87
N GLU A 366 26.82 -0.32 -24.15
CA GLU A 366 27.99 -0.25 -25.06
C GLU A 366 28.78 1.04 -24.84
N GLU A 367 28.12 2.15 -24.54
CA GLU A 367 28.74 3.44 -24.25
C GLU A 367 29.38 3.48 -22.86
N ASN A 368 28.80 2.73 -21.88
CA ASN A 368 29.22 2.73 -20.49
C ASN A 368 29.61 1.31 -20.00
N PRO A 369 30.69 0.71 -20.54
CA PRO A 369 31.02 -0.70 -20.27
C PRO A 369 31.41 -0.98 -18.83
N SER A 370 31.91 0.01 -18.07
CA SER A 370 32.22 -0.12 -16.65
C SER A 370 30.96 -0.28 -15.81
N VAL A 371 29.95 0.55 -16.05
CA VAL A 371 28.64 0.50 -15.37
C VAL A 371 27.91 -0.81 -15.71
N ALA A 372 27.86 -1.15 -17.00
CA ALA A 372 27.24 -2.39 -17.44
C ALA A 372 27.89 -3.64 -16.81
N LYS A 373 29.22 -3.62 -16.64
CA LYS A 373 29.93 -4.71 -15.95
C LYS A 373 29.55 -4.79 -14.47
N GLN A 374 29.47 -3.68 -13.74
CA GLN A 374 29.05 -3.65 -12.34
C GLN A 374 27.64 -4.21 -12.16
N ILE A 375 26.68 -3.81 -13.01
CA ILE A 375 25.32 -4.33 -13.02
C ILE A 375 25.30 -5.84 -13.24
N VAL A 376 26.04 -6.35 -14.22
CA VAL A 376 26.14 -7.80 -14.48
C VAL A 376 26.80 -8.54 -13.31
N GLU A 377 27.83 -7.98 -12.67
CA GLU A 377 28.51 -8.59 -11.52
C GLU A 377 27.55 -8.66 -10.30
N LYS A 378 26.74 -7.63 -10.06
CA LYS A 378 25.68 -7.64 -9.03
C LYS A 378 24.67 -8.76 -9.33
N ALA A 379 24.15 -8.84 -10.55
CA ALA A 379 23.20 -9.88 -10.94
C ALA A 379 23.77 -11.30 -10.84
N LEU A 380 25.07 -11.49 -11.16
CA LEU A 380 25.78 -12.77 -10.95
C LEU A 380 25.94 -13.13 -9.47
N LEU A 381 26.11 -12.15 -8.59
CA LEU A 381 26.18 -12.36 -7.16
C LEU A 381 24.80 -12.79 -6.62
N ALA A 382 23.73 -12.10 -7.04
CA ALA A 382 22.35 -12.46 -6.73
C ALA A 382 22.01 -13.90 -7.16
N SER A 383 22.36 -14.26 -8.40
CA SER A 383 22.15 -15.61 -8.93
C SER A 383 22.86 -16.70 -8.09
N LYS A 384 24.11 -16.46 -7.68
CA LYS A 384 24.83 -17.39 -6.79
C LYS A 384 24.18 -17.51 -5.42
N ALA A 385 23.71 -16.40 -4.84
CA ALA A 385 23.03 -16.41 -3.56
C ALA A 385 21.70 -17.19 -3.66
N ARG A 386 20.94 -16.99 -4.72
CA ARG A 386 19.69 -17.72 -5.01
C ARG A 386 19.93 -19.22 -5.18
N GLU A 387 20.97 -19.63 -5.94
CA GLU A 387 21.33 -21.04 -6.07
C GLU A 387 21.72 -21.69 -4.73
N ALA A 388 22.48 -20.97 -3.90
CA ALA A 388 22.85 -21.44 -2.57
C ALA A 388 21.61 -21.61 -1.67
N ALA A 389 20.66 -20.68 -1.74
CA ALA A 389 19.38 -20.76 -1.06
C ALA A 389 18.57 -21.98 -1.51
N ARG A 390 18.47 -22.21 -2.83
CA ARG A 390 17.78 -23.38 -3.39
C ARG A 390 18.41 -24.70 -2.91
N LYS A 391 19.72 -24.82 -2.96
CA LYS A 391 20.43 -26.00 -2.44
C LYS A 391 20.17 -26.23 -0.96
N ALA A 392 20.13 -25.17 -0.15
CA ALA A 392 19.83 -25.28 1.28
C ALA A 392 18.37 -25.72 1.54
N ARG A 393 17.41 -25.19 0.78
CA ARG A 393 16.00 -25.63 0.82
C ARG A 393 15.86 -27.11 0.46
N ASP A 394 16.49 -27.56 -0.61
CA ASP A 394 16.45 -28.95 -1.07
C ASP A 394 17.05 -29.91 -0.05
N LEU A 395 18.16 -29.53 0.59
CA LEU A 395 18.77 -30.32 1.67
C LEU A 395 17.84 -30.43 2.88
N THR A 396 17.15 -29.36 3.24
CA THR A 396 16.17 -29.35 4.33
C THR A 396 14.97 -30.24 4.01
N ARG A 397 14.47 -30.20 2.78
CA ARG A 397 13.39 -31.08 2.29
C ARG A 397 13.80 -32.56 2.27
N ARG A 398 15.00 -32.88 1.76
CA ARG A 398 15.51 -34.25 1.72
C ARG A 398 15.74 -34.84 3.11
N LYS A 399 16.26 -34.06 4.07
CA LYS A 399 16.39 -34.49 5.47
C LYS A 399 15.01 -34.79 6.09
N GLY A 400 13.99 -33.95 5.83
CA GLY A 400 12.64 -34.23 6.31
C GLY A 400 12.02 -35.52 5.76
N VAL A 401 12.31 -35.89 4.51
CA VAL A 401 11.84 -37.14 3.87
C VAL A 401 12.60 -38.35 4.42
N LEU A 402 13.91 -38.23 4.65
CA LEU A 402 14.75 -39.30 5.18
C LEU A 402 14.52 -39.60 6.67
N GLU A 403 14.10 -38.59 7.46
CA GLU A 403 13.76 -38.74 8.88
C GLU A 403 12.31 -39.18 9.12
N GLY A 404 11.60 -39.69 8.10
CA GLY A 404 10.28 -40.30 8.23
C GLY A 404 9.10 -39.39 7.92
N GLY A 405 9.30 -38.26 7.24
CA GLY A 405 8.21 -37.42 6.71
C GLY A 405 7.22 -36.87 7.76
N GLY A 406 7.54 -36.94 9.04
CA GLY A 406 6.67 -36.60 10.15
C GLY A 406 6.60 -35.09 10.40
N LEU A 407 5.45 -34.65 10.92
CA LEU A 407 5.27 -33.33 11.45
C LEU A 407 6.28 -33.01 12.56
N PRO A 408 6.62 -31.72 12.78
CA PRO A 408 7.53 -31.36 13.86
C PRO A 408 7.02 -31.89 15.20
N GLY A 409 7.89 -32.54 15.99
CA GLY A 409 7.50 -33.15 17.26
C GLY A 409 6.91 -32.18 18.28
N LYS A 410 7.16 -30.89 18.12
CA LYS A 410 6.57 -29.83 18.94
C LYS A 410 5.14 -29.45 18.50
N LEU A 411 4.75 -29.72 17.26
CA LEU A 411 3.43 -29.38 16.75
C LEU A 411 2.37 -30.27 17.39
N ALA A 412 1.44 -29.66 18.10
CA ALA A 412 0.20 -30.32 18.47
C ALA A 412 -0.82 -30.10 17.35
N ASP A 413 -0.88 -31.03 16.41
CA ASP A 413 -1.74 -30.90 15.23
C ASP A 413 -3.23 -31.03 15.56
N CYS A 414 -4.10 -30.57 14.64
CA CYS A 414 -5.54 -30.73 14.70
C CYS A 414 -5.97 -32.08 14.08
N GLN A 415 -7.21 -32.48 14.34
CA GLN A 415 -7.75 -33.76 13.87
C GLN A 415 -8.33 -33.66 12.44
N SER A 416 -8.94 -32.51 12.08
CA SER A 416 -9.46 -32.28 10.75
C SER A 416 -8.30 -32.24 9.74
N ARG A 417 -8.58 -32.74 8.54
CA ARG A 417 -7.67 -32.69 7.38
C ARG A 417 -8.16 -31.71 6.32
N ASP A 418 -9.28 -31.05 6.56
CA ASP A 418 -9.77 -29.98 5.70
C ASP A 418 -9.07 -28.67 6.06
N PRO A 419 -8.16 -28.15 5.21
CA PRO A 419 -7.45 -26.92 5.49
C PRO A 419 -8.36 -25.72 5.71
N SER A 420 -9.54 -25.69 5.07
CA SER A 420 -10.47 -24.57 5.16
C SER A 420 -11.05 -24.37 6.57
N GLU A 421 -11.16 -25.44 7.35
CA GLU A 421 -11.60 -25.42 8.74
C GLU A 421 -10.44 -25.25 9.74
N CYS A 422 -9.21 -25.58 9.33
CA CYS A 422 -8.05 -25.67 10.22
C CYS A 422 -7.35 -24.35 10.39
N GLU A 423 -6.83 -24.12 11.59
CA GLU A 423 -6.00 -22.97 11.93
C GLU A 423 -4.82 -23.38 12.81
N VAL A 424 -3.68 -22.69 12.67
CA VAL A 424 -2.48 -22.92 13.47
C VAL A 424 -2.12 -21.68 14.28
N TYR A 425 -1.88 -21.89 15.57
CA TYR A 425 -1.35 -20.86 16.46
C TYR A 425 0.17 -21.02 16.56
N LEU A 426 0.91 -20.00 16.19
CA LEU A 426 2.33 -19.84 16.47
C LEU A 426 2.44 -19.15 17.83
N VAL A 427 2.79 -19.92 18.86
CA VAL A 427 2.70 -19.46 20.26
C VAL A 427 4.08 -19.21 20.83
N GLU A 428 4.26 -18.07 21.48
CA GLU A 428 5.48 -17.76 22.19
C GLU A 428 5.66 -18.64 23.42
N GLY A 429 6.77 -19.40 23.44
CA GLY A 429 7.21 -20.19 24.58
C GLY A 429 6.46 -21.50 24.82
N ASP A 430 7.11 -22.40 25.56
CA ASP A 430 6.55 -23.71 25.90
C ASP A 430 5.43 -23.62 26.98
N SER A 431 5.46 -22.59 27.85
CA SER A 431 4.46 -22.40 28.91
C SER A 431 3.10 -22.04 28.33
N ALA A 432 3.03 -20.95 27.56
CA ALA A 432 1.80 -20.54 26.89
C ALA A 432 1.34 -21.60 25.87
N GLY A 433 2.29 -22.25 25.17
CA GLY A 433 2.01 -23.39 24.31
C GLY A 433 1.35 -24.56 25.05
N GLY A 434 1.68 -24.80 26.31
CA GLY A 434 1.07 -25.82 27.17
C GLY A 434 -0.40 -25.50 27.51
N SER A 435 -0.67 -24.27 27.94
CA SER A 435 -2.04 -23.77 28.20
C SER A 435 -2.88 -23.82 26.93
N ALA A 436 -2.35 -23.35 25.80
CA ALA A 436 -3.02 -23.36 24.50
C ALA A 436 -3.35 -24.79 24.03
N LYS A 437 -2.41 -25.75 24.17
CA LYS A 437 -2.65 -27.16 23.85
C LYS A 437 -3.78 -27.77 24.65
N THR A 438 -3.94 -27.37 25.89
CA THR A 438 -4.98 -27.88 26.79
C THR A 438 -6.33 -27.25 26.48
N GLY A 439 -6.36 -25.92 26.24
CA GLY A 439 -7.59 -25.14 26.05
C GLY A 439 -8.18 -25.21 24.63
N ARG A 440 -7.40 -25.60 23.60
CA ARG A 440 -7.82 -25.55 22.19
C ARG A 440 -8.97 -26.47 21.81
N ASP A 441 -9.66 -26.16 20.76
CA ASP A 441 -10.46 -27.14 20.00
C ASP A 441 -9.55 -28.05 19.20
N ARG A 442 -9.36 -29.29 19.68
CA ARG A 442 -8.48 -30.28 19.01
C ARG A 442 -8.92 -30.67 17.62
N ARG A 443 -10.17 -30.41 17.27
CA ARG A 443 -10.70 -30.76 15.96
C ARG A 443 -10.08 -29.90 14.87
N ILE A 444 -9.98 -28.58 15.09
CA ILE A 444 -9.61 -27.60 14.06
C ILE A 444 -8.37 -26.76 14.39
N GLN A 445 -7.93 -26.73 15.65
CA GLN A 445 -6.83 -25.87 16.08
C GLN A 445 -5.55 -26.67 16.30
N ALA A 446 -4.46 -26.26 15.64
CA ALA A 446 -3.12 -26.73 15.85
C ALA A 446 -2.31 -25.71 16.67
N ILE A 447 -1.39 -26.19 17.52
CA ILE A 447 -0.51 -25.33 18.33
C ILE A 447 0.94 -25.66 18.01
N LEU A 448 1.71 -24.65 17.64
CA LEU A 448 3.15 -24.71 17.44
C LEU A 448 3.85 -23.75 18.42
N PRO A 449 4.37 -24.25 19.56
CA PRO A 449 5.17 -23.42 20.45
C PRO A 449 6.54 -23.14 19.84
N LEU A 450 6.96 -21.88 19.87
CA LEU A 450 8.26 -21.42 19.40
C LEU A 450 9.16 -21.12 20.59
N ARG A 451 10.44 -21.49 20.51
CA ARG A 451 11.39 -21.27 21.61
C ARG A 451 12.10 -19.94 21.45
N GLY A 452 11.59 -18.92 22.15
CA GLY A 452 12.20 -17.60 22.22
C GLY A 452 12.17 -16.86 20.86
N LYS A 453 13.04 -15.88 20.72
CA LYS A 453 13.15 -15.05 19.52
C LYS A 453 13.65 -15.86 18.34
N ILE A 454 12.86 -15.93 17.26
CA ILE A 454 13.31 -16.55 16.02
C ILE A 454 14.42 -15.71 15.38
N LEU A 455 15.13 -16.30 14.42
CA LEU A 455 16.20 -15.61 13.69
C LEU A 455 15.62 -14.37 12.97
N ASN A 456 16.26 -13.21 13.15
CA ASN A 456 15.98 -12.03 12.32
C ASN A 456 16.48 -12.31 10.89
N VAL A 457 15.53 -12.61 10.00
CA VAL A 457 15.85 -12.98 8.61
C VAL A 457 16.24 -11.77 7.78
N GLU A 458 15.82 -10.56 8.15
CA GLU A 458 16.22 -9.33 7.48
C GLU A 458 17.73 -9.13 7.52
N ARG A 459 18.34 -9.31 8.70
CA ARG A 459 19.80 -9.24 8.87
C ARG A 459 20.55 -10.39 8.21
N GLN A 460 19.86 -11.45 7.80
CA GLN A 460 20.46 -12.62 7.17
C GLN A 460 20.04 -12.79 5.71
N LYS A 461 19.45 -11.75 5.10
CA LYS A 461 18.96 -11.81 3.72
C LYS A 461 20.05 -12.24 2.71
N HIS A 462 21.31 -11.90 2.99
CA HIS A 462 22.46 -12.35 2.17
C HIS A 462 22.90 -13.79 2.42
N ASN A 463 22.39 -14.44 3.46
CA ASN A 463 22.79 -15.79 3.83
C ASN A 463 21.57 -16.69 4.04
N ALA A 464 20.82 -16.91 2.98
CA ALA A 464 19.64 -17.77 2.99
C ALA A 464 19.95 -19.18 3.52
N ALA A 465 21.17 -19.68 3.32
CA ALA A 465 21.60 -20.97 3.88
C ALA A 465 21.51 -20.97 5.41
N LYS A 466 21.91 -19.89 6.08
CA LYS A 466 21.82 -19.74 7.54
C LYS A 466 20.37 -19.63 8.00
N VAL A 467 19.53 -18.93 7.25
CA VAL A 467 18.07 -18.84 7.52
C VAL A 467 17.46 -20.24 7.52
N PHE A 468 17.68 -21.02 6.47
CA PHE A 468 17.10 -22.36 6.33
C PHE A 468 17.79 -23.44 7.20
N GLN A 469 18.94 -23.16 7.84
CA GLN A 469 19.55 -24.03 8.85
C GLN A 469 18.95 -23.79 10.25
N ASN A 470 18.23 -22.67 10.47
CA ASN A 470 17.61 -22.39 11.76
C ASN A 470 16.47 -23.38 12.04
N GLN A 471 16.48 -24.00 13.21
CA GLN A 471 15.55 -25.08 13.58
C GLN A 471 14.11 -24.59 13.73
N GLU A 472 13.89 -23.38 14.29
CA GLU A 472 12.54 -22.84 14.48
C GLU A 472 11.91 -22.47 13.12
N ILE A 473 12.69 -21.87 12.20
CA ILE A 473 12.25 -21.59 10.83
C ILE A 473 11.91 -22.90 10.09
N GLN A 474 12.75 -23.91 10.16
CA GLN A 474 12.44 -25.23 9.58
C GLN A 474 11.15 -25.82 10.16
N THR A 475 10.93 -25.63 11.44
CA THR A 475 9.75 -26.13 12.14
C THR A 475 8.49 -25.45 11.63
N ILE A 476 8.50 -24.12 11.44
CA ILE A 476 7.39 -23.36 10.85
C ILE A 476 7.12 -23.83 9.41
N ILE A 477 8.14 -23.90 8.55
CA ILE A 477 8.01 -24.35 7.15
C ILE A 477 7.36 -25.73 7.07
N ARG A 478 7.84 -26.68 7.89
CA ARG A 478 7.28 -28.07 7.93
C ARG A 478 5.86 -28.11 8.46
N ALA A 479 5.52 -27.27 9.45
CA ALA A 479 4.19 -27.22 10.01
C ALA A 479 3.17 -26.70 8.98
N LEU A 480 3.51 -25.63 8.27
CA LEU A 480 2.63 -25.02 7.26
C LEU A 480 2.49 -25.91 6.01
N GLY A 481 3.55 -26.58 5.59
CA GLY A 481 3.53 -27.57 4.51
C GLY A 481 3.40 -27.01 3.09
N ALA A 482 3.39 -25.68 2.93
CA ALA A 482 3.10 -24.97 1.68
C ALA A 482 4.33 -24.56 0.87
N GLY A 483 5.52 -25.02 1.23
CA GLY A 483 6.76 -24.56 0.59
C GLY A 483 7.33 -23.29 1.21
N VAL A 484 8.28 -22.65 0.53
CA VAL A 484 8.95 -21.42 0.98
C VAL A 484 9.61 -20.70 -0.19
N GLY A 485 9.47 -19.37 -0.25
CA GLY A 485 9.96 -18.50 -1.32
C GLY A 485 8.81 -17.79 -2.03
N ASN A 486 9.03 -16.55 -2.44
CA ASN A 486 7.99 -15.69 -3.02
C ASN A 486 7.91 -15.77 -4.56
N ASN A 487 8.83 -16.48 -5.20
CA ASN A 487 8.84 -16.62 -6.66
C ASN A 487 8.08 -17.87 -7.06
N GLU A 488 6.89 -17.69 -7.64
CA GLU A 488 5.97 -18.75 -8.06
C GLU A 488 6.56 -19.70 -9.12
N ASP A 489 7.49 -19.22 -9.94
CA ASP A 489 8.15 -20.00 -10.99
C ASP A 489 9.22 -20.99 -10.44
N GLU A 490 9.58 -20.89 -9.16
CA GLU A 490 10.57 -21.77 -8.54
C GLU A 490 9.95 -23.04 -7.97
N GLU A 491 10.55 -24.20 -8.27
CA GLU A 491 10.16 -25.47 -7.65
C GLU A 491 10.30 -25.41 -6.13
N GLY A 492 9.17 -25.57 -5.42
CA GLY A 492 9.11 -25.51 -3.96
C GLY A 492 8.88 -24.12 -3.39
N ALA A 493 8.50 -23.14 -4.23
CA ALA A 493 7.95 -21.85 -3.82
C ALA A 493 6.76 -22.04 -2.86
N PHE A 494 6.46 -20.98 -2.13
CA PHE A 494 5.28 -20.97 -1.27
C PHE A 494 4.01 -20.98 -2.13
N ASP A 495 3.12 -21.90 -1.84
CA ASP A 495 1.90 -22.14 -2.59
C ASP A 495 0.74 -22.22 -1.59
N THR A 496 -0.09 -21.19 -1.58
CA THR A 496 -1.24 -21.04 -0.67
C THR A 496 -2.23 -22.19 -0.78
N THR A 497 -2.37 -22.78 -1.98
CA THR A 497 -3.26 -23.94 -2.20
C THR A 497 -2.82 -25.21 -1.44
N LYS A 498 -1.55 -25.26 -1.03
CA LYS A 498 -0.97 -26.38 -0.24
C LYS A 498 -0.93 -26.10 1.26
N LEU A 499 -1.41 -24.92 1.70
CA LEU A 499 -1.49 -24.61 3.13
C LEU A 499 -2.35 -25.66 3.85
N ARG A 500 -1.80 -26.14 4.97
CA ARG A 500 -2.50 -27.09 5.83
C ARG A 500 -3.53 -26.42 6.75
N TYR A 501 -3.47 -25.09 6.87
CA TYR A 501 -4.30 -24.28 7.76
C TYR A 501 -4.73 -23.02 7.03
N SER A 502 -6.03 -22.74 7.02
CA SER A 502 -6.57 -21.51 6.40
C SER A 502 -6.17 -20.25 7.15
N LYS A 503 -5.79 -20.37 8.44
CA LYS A 503 -5.35 -19.24 9.25
C LYS A 503 -4.04 -19.57 9.99
N ILE A 504 -3.11 -18.66 9.88
CA ILE A 504 -1.84 -18.63 10.62
C ILE A 504 -1.96 -17.53 11.66
N ILE A 505 -2.10 -17.90 12.93
CA ILE A 505 -2.40 -16.96 14.02
C ILE A 505 -1.15 -16.80 14.89
N ILE A 506 -0.59 -15.61 14.93
CA ILE A 506 0.54 -15.25 15.78
C ILE A 506 -0.02 -14.90 17.16
N MET A 507 0.40 -15.60 18.20
CA MET A 507 -0.02 -15.44 19.57
C MET A 507 1.18 -15.26 20.50
N CYS A 508 1.50 -14.03 20.84
CA CYS A 508 2.62 -13.60 21.68
C CYS A 508 2.13 -12.89 22.93
N ASP A 509 2.98 -12.80 23.91
CA ASP A 509 2.75 -12.04 25.13
C ASP A 509 2.53 -10.55 24.83
N ALA A 510 1.82 -9.84 25.69
CA ALA A 510 1.51 -8.42 25.50
C ALA A 510 2.65 -7.50 25.99
N ASP A 511 3.87 -7.99 26.06
CA ASP A 511 5.07 -7.27 26.47
C ASP A 511 5.97 -6.88 25.29
N ILE A 512 7.09 -6.21 25.58
CA ILE A 512 8.07 -5.76 24.58
C ILE A 512 8.71 -6.96 23.83
N ASP A 513 8.97 -8.06 24.53
CA ASP A 513 9.58 -9.25 23.93
C ASP A 513 8.60 -9.94 22.99
N GLY A 514 7.33 -10.07 23.37
CA GLY A 514 6.27 -10.59 22.52
C GLY A 514 6.03 -9.73 21.28
N ALA A 515 6.05 -8.40 21.41
CA ALA A 515 5.98 -7.48 20.29
C ALA A 515 7.15 -7.69 19.31
N HIS A 516 8.37 -7.89 19.83
CA HIS A 516 9.55 -8.19 19.01
C HIS A 516 9.44 -9.55 18.31
N ILE A 517 8.97 -10.60 19.00
CA ILE A 517 8.77 -11.93 18.41
C ILE A 517 7.72 -11.86 17.29
N ARG A 518 6.63 -11.15 17.50
CA ARG A 518 5.61 -10.89 16.49
C ARG A 518 6.20 -10.24 15.24
N THR A 519 7.01 -9.18 15.41
CA THR A 519 7.69 -8.50 14.30
C THR A 519 8.65 -9.42 13.56
N LEU A 520 9.43 -10.25 14.26
CA LEU A 520 10.31 -11.24 13.64
C LEU A 520 9.53 -12.28 12.82
N MET A 521 8.37 -12.75 13.31
CA MET A 521 7.51 -13.67 12.57
C MET A 521 6.94 -13.02 11.32
N LEU A 522 6.44 -11.78 11.43
CA LEU A 522 5.95 -11.02 10.28
C LEU A 522 7.06 -10.79 9.25
N THR A 523 8.28 -10.44 9.68
CA THR A 523 9.44 -10.31 8.78
C THR A 523 9.73 -11.61 8.04
N PHE A 524 9.69 -12.76 8.74
CA PHE A 524 9.90 -14.07 8.10
C PHE A 524 8.80 -14.37 7.08
N LEU A 525 7.53 -14.18 7.43
CA LEU A 525 6.40 -14.42 6.52
C LEU A 525 6.46 -13.47 5.31
N TRP A 526 6.78 -12.20 5.53
CA TRP A 526 6.94 -11.22 4.45
C TRP A 526 8.06 -11.60 3.46
N ARG A 527 9.22 -11.97 3.99
CA ARG A 527 10.40 -12.28 3.15
C ARG A 527 10.33 -13.63 2.44
N PHE A 528 9.58 -14.60 2.97
CA PHE A 528 9.63 -15.97 2.46
C PHE A 528 8.26 -16.62 2.19
N MET A 529 7.16 -16.02 2.60
CA MET A 529 5.80 -16.52 2.45
C MET A 529 4.79 -15.39 2.24
N ARG A 530 5.19 -14.39 1.46
CA ARG A 530 4.44 -13.15 1.23
C ARG A 530 3.00 -13.42 0.75
N PRO A 531 2.71 -14.37 -0.16
CA PRO A 531 1.34 -14.66 -0.56
C PRO A 531 0.42 -15.03 0.61
N ALA A 532 0.96 -15.60 1.72
CA ALA A 532 0.14 -15.88 2.90
C ALA A 532 -0.42 -14.61 3.56
N ILE A 533 0.29 -13.49 3.46
CA ILE A 533 -0.18 -12.19 3.97
C ILE A 533 -1.14 -11.55 2.97
N GLU A 534 -0.76 -11.50 1.70
CA GLU A 534 -1.53 -10.85 0.63
C GLU A 534 -2.91 -11.50 0.42
N GLU A 535 -2.99 -12.82 0.51
CA GLU A 535 -4.26 -13.56 0.43
C GLU A 535 -5.03 -13.60 1.76
N GLY A 536 -4.47 -13.01 2.81
CA GLY A 536 -5.15 -12.79 4.09
C GLY A 536 -5.25 -14.01 4.99
N HIS A 537 -4.25 -14.87 4.98
CA HIS A 537 -4.13 -16.04 5.85
C HIS A 537 -3.49 -15.74 7.21
N VAL A 538 -2.87 -14.55 7.40
CA VAL A 538 -2.11 -14.21 8.61
C VAL A 538 -2.92 -13.33 9.54
N PHE A 539 -2.94 -13.71 10.82
CA PHE A 539 -3.68 -13.01 11.87
C PHE A 539 -2.81 -12.85 13.13
N ILE A 540 -3.13 -11.83 13.94
CA ILE A 540 -2.53 -11.60 15.25
C ILE A 540 -3.65 -11.77 16.29
N ALA A 541 -3.46 -12.69 17.24
CA ALA A 541 -4.36 -12.87 18.36
C ALA A 541 -4.30 -11.66 19.28
N GLN A 542 -5.44 -11.26 19.83
CA GLN A 542 -5.57 -10.16 20.76
C GLN A 542 -6.03 -10.71 22.14
N PRO A 543 -5.09 -11.13 23.01
CA PRO A 543 -5.44 -11.52 24.38
C PRO A 543 -5.83 -10.29 25.20
N PRO A 544 -6.67 -10.44 26.24
CA PRO A 544 -7.03 -9.34 27.14
C PRO A 544 -5.82 -8.91 27.99
N LEU A 545 -5.76 -7.61 28.29
CA LEU A 545 -4.73 -7.05 29.17
C LEU A 545 -5.12 -7.17 30.66
N TYR A 546 -6.41 -7.15 30.97
CA TYR A 546 -6.91 -7.18 32.35
C TYR A 546 -8.11 -8.09 32.49
N GLN A 547 -8.24 -8.64 33.71
CA GLN A 547 -9.48 -9.23 34.23
C GLN A 547 -9.98 -8.39 35.40
N LEU A 548 -11.22 -7.94 35.33
CA LEU A 548 -11.90 -7.16 36.35
C LEU A 548 -12.93 -8.05 37.05
N THR A 549 -12.90 -8.10 38.39
CA THR A 549 -13.80 -8.95 39.16
C THR A 549 -14.55 -8.18 40.25
N LYS A 550 -15.88 -8.40 40.35
CA LYS A 550 -16.72 -7.92 41.44
C LYS A 550 -17.64 -9.05 41.90
N GLY A 551 -17.34 -9.65 43.02
CA GLY A 551 -18.09 -10.80 43.51
C GLY A 551 -17.99 -12.00 42.56
N ARG A 552 -19.11 -12.38 41.91
CA ARG A 552 -19.17 -13.48 40.93
C ARG A 552 -19.07 -13.00 39.49
N VAL A 553 -19.04 -11.70 39.26
CA VAL A 553 -18.96 -11.13 37.92
C VAL A 553 -17.48 -10.97 37.56
N SER A 554 -17.09 -11.50 36.42
CA SER A 554 -15.77 -11.32 35.83
C SER A 554 -15.91 -10.75 34.43
N ARG A 555 -15.06 -9.76 34.07
CA ARG A 555 -14.98 -9.18 32.73
C ARG A 555 -13.54 -9.05 32.29
N TYR A 556 -13.27 -9.39 31.04
CA TYR A 556 -12.00 -9.18 30.40
C TYR A 556 -12.03 -7.87 29.62
N VAL A 557 -10.92 -7.13 29.63
CA VAL A 557 -10.79 -5.85 28.94
C VAL A 557 -9.43 -5.77 28.24
N PHE A 558 -9.38 -5.04 27.12
CA PHE A 558 -8.30 -5.08 26.15
C PHE A 558 -7.48 -3.79 26.07
N SER A 559 -7.92 -2.71 26.75
CA SER A 559 -7.18 -1.45 26.85
C SER A 559 -7.30 -0.82 28.24
N ASP A 560 -6.44 0.17 28.52
CA ASP A 560 -6.50 0.94 29.78
C ASP A 560 -7.79 1.76 29.87
N GLU A 561 -8.22 2.38 28.74
CA GLU A 561 -9.47 3.13 28.69
C GLU A 561 -10.68 2.22 28.97
N GLU A 562 -10.67 1.03 28.39
CA GLU A 562 -11.73 0.05 28.64
C GLU A 562 -11.73 -0.41 30.10
N ARG A 563 -10.56 -0.63 30.71
CA ARG A 563 -10.41 -0.95 32.13
C ARG A 563 -11.08 0.12 33.01
N ASP A 564 -10.79 1.38 32.75
CA ASP A 564 -11.30 2.49 33.56
C ASP A 564 -12.81 2.64 33.39
N ARG A 565 -13.31 2.52 32.15
CA ARG A 565 -14.75 2.52 31.85
C ARG A 565 -15.48 1.37 32.55
N VAL A 566 -15.01 0.14 32.40
CA VAL A 566 -15.64 -1.05 32.97
C VAL A 566 -15.50 -1.05 34.52
N THR A 567 -14.44 -0.47 35.06
CA THR A 567 -14.29 -0.27 36.50
C THR A 567 -15.41 0.62 37.04
N LEU A 568 -15.69 1.75 36.42
CA LEU A 568 -16.80 2.64 36.80
C LEU A 568 -18.17 1.97 36.66
N GLU A 569 -18.39 1.21 35.58
CA GLU A 569 -19.61 0.44 35.37
C GLU A 569 -19.82 -0.59 36.51
N LEU A 570 -18.76 -1.34 36.84
CA LEU A 570 -18.82 -2.34 37.91
C LEU A 570 -18.99 -1.71 39.30
N GLN A 571 -18.48 -0.50 39.52
CA GLN A 571 -18.72 0.24 40.79
C GLN A 571 -20.20 0.58 40.96
N GLY A 572 -20.93 0.84 39.86
CA GLY A 572 -22.39 1.06 39.92
C GLY A 572 -22.79 2.27 40.75
N GLY A 573 -22.00 3.36 40.68
CA GLY A 573 -22.21 4.60 41.42
C GLY A 573 -21.73 4.58 42.88
N ASN A 574 -21.10 3.49 43.34
CA ASN A 574 -20.45 3.44 44.66
C ASN A 574 -18.91 3.46 44.49
N PRO A 575 -18.22 4.61 44.68
CA PRO A 575 -16.77 4.72 44.51
C PRO A 575 -15.95 3.81 45.45
N ASP A 576 -16.52 3.41 46.60
CA ASP A 576 -15.85 2.56 47.58
C ASP A 576 -15.96 1.05 47.28
N ALA A 577 -16.67 0.69 46.21
CA ALA A 577 -16.80 -0.71 45.81
C ALA A 577 -15.45 -1.27 45.36
N LYS A 578 -14.95 -2.28 46.09
CA LYS A 578 -13.69 -2.95 45.73
C LYS A 578 -13.86 -3.78 44.46
N ILE A 579 -13.10 -3.41 43.41
CA ILE A 579 -12.96 -4.18 42.18
C ILE A 579 -11.60 -4.87 42.23
N GLY A 580 -11.58 -6.19 42.01
CA GLY A 580 -10.34 -6.94 41.81
C GLY A 580 -9.86 -6.69 40.36
N ILE A 581 -8.65 -6.18 40.21
CA ILE A 581 -8.02 -5.96 38.89
C ILE A 581 -6.81 -6.88 38.83
N GLN A 582 -6.81 -7.80 37.86
CA GLN A 582 -5.66 -8.63 37.54
C GLN A 582 -5.14 -8.20 36.17
N ARG A 583 -3.87 -7.78 36.09
CA ARG A 583 -3.18 -7.50 34.84
C ARG A 583 -2.49 -8.78 34.36
N TYR A 584 -2.65 -9.13 33.09
CA TYR A 584 -1.92 -10.20 32.45
C TYR A 584 -0.69 -9.62 31.75
N LYS A 585 0.51 -10.04 32.17
CA LYS A 585 1.78 -9.65 31.53
C LYS A 585 2.16 -10.61 30.41
N GLY A 586 1.69 -11.86 30.50
CA GLY A 586 1.96 -12.88 29.50
C GLY A 586 0.87 -13.95 29.44
N LEU A 587 0.78 -14.64 28.33
CA LEU A 587 -0.14 -15.75 28.05
C LEU A 587 0.04 -16.93 29.02
N GLY A 588 1.26 -17.09 29.57
CA GLY A 588 1.57 -18.10 30.56
C GLY A 588 0.90 -17.91 31.91
N GLU A 589 0.36 -16.71 32.21
CA GLU A 589 -0.39 -16.41 33.42
C GLU A 589 -1.87 -16.81 33.30
N MET A 590 -2.35 -17.08 32.07
CA MET A 590 -3.71 -17.51 31.81
C MET A 590 -3.82 -19.04 31.91
N ASN A 591 -4.85 -19.50 32.61
CA ASN A 591 -5.18 -20.92 32.58
C ASN A 591 -5.81 -21.32 31.22
N PRO A 592 -5.90 -22.62 30.89
CA PRO A 592 -6.43 -23.07 29.60
C PRO A 592 -7.86 -22.61 29.29
N GLU A 593 -8.73 -22.51 30.30
CA GLU A 593 -10.13 -22.06 30.14
C GLU A 593 -10.18 -20.57 29.81
N GLN A 594 -9.41 -19.75 30.52
CA GLN A 594 -9.32 -18.31 30.30
C GLN A 594 -8.79 -18.03 28.88
N LEU A 595 -7.73 -18.74 28.47
CA LEU A 595 -7.13 -18.58 27.13
C LEU A 595 -8.10 -19.00 26.03
N TRP A 596 -8.89 -20.07 26.26
CA TRP A 596 -9.96 -20.47 25.35
C TRP A 596 -11.03 -19.40 25.23
N GLU A 597 -11.63 -18.98 26.34
CA GLU A 597 -12.76 -18.05 26.36
C GLU A 597 -12.45 -16.69 25.72
N THR A 598 -11.21 -16.20 25.87
CA THR A 598 -10.84 -14.84 25.48
C THR A 598 -10.12 -14.76 24.13
N THR A 599 -9.31 -15.78 23.78
CA THR A 599 -8.32 -15.64 22.70
C THR A 599 -8.44 -16.73 21.64
N MET A 600 -8.94 -17.94 21.98
CA MET A 600 -8.93 -19.06 21.06
C MET A 600 -10.30 -19.48 20.54
N ASN A 601 -11.39 -19.20 21.29
CA ASN A 601 -12.75 -19.57 20.90
C ASN A 601 -13.18 -18.76 19.65
N PRO A 602 -13.47 -19.41 18.52
CA PRO A 602 -13.86 -18.71 17.29
C PRO A 602 -15.08 -17.78 17.42
N MET A 603 -15.93 -18.00 18.41
CA MET A 603 -17.15 -17.21 18.63
C MET A 603 -16.95 -15.95 19.45
N THR A 604 -15.87 -15.86 20.23
CA THR A 604 -15.68 -14.77 21.21
C THR A 604 -14.33 -14.05 21.08
N ARG A 605 -13.36 -14.66 20.40
CA ARG A 605 -12.02 -14.11 20.23
C ARG A 605 -11.98 -12.89 19.33
N THR A 606 -11.07 -11.99 19.62
CA THR A 606 -10.70 -10.88 18.73
C THR A 606 -9.36 -11.19 18.07
N MET A 607 -9.27 -10.97 16.77
CA MET A 607 -8.04 -11.13 15.99
C MET A 607 -7.86 -9.93 15.06
N LEU A 608 -6.64 -9.48 14.90
CA LEU A 608 -6.26 -8.50 13.89
C LEU A 608 -5.80 -9.23 12.63
N LYS A 609 -6.46 -9.01 11.50
CA LYS A 609 -6.01 -9.51 10.20
C LYS A 609 -4.82 -8.67 9.73
N VAL A 610 -3.74 -9.32 9.33
CA VAL A 610 -2.60 -8.63 8.73
C VAL A 610 -2.91 -8.34 7.28
N THR A 611 -2.85 -7.07 6.89
CA THR A 611 -3.10 -6.59 5.53
C THR A 611 -1.90 -5.78 5.04
N VAL A 612 -1.73 -5.71 3.74
CA VAL A 612 -0.70 -4.90 3.08
C VAL A 612 -1.44 -3.83 2.29
N ARG A 613 -1.17 -2.55 2.60
CA ARG A 613 -1.72 -1.41 1.85
C ARG A 613 -0.86 -1.08 0.65
N ASP A 614 0.45 -1.05 0.88
CA ASP A 614 1.47 -0.83 -0.14
C ASP A 614 2.64 -1.79 0.10
N ALA A 615 3.00 -2.54 -0.94
CA ALA A 615 4.02 -3.57 -0.83
C ALA A 615 5.43 -2.99 -0.70
N GLU A 616 5.68 -1.86 -1.33
CA GLU A 616 6.99 -1.21 -1.32
C GLU A 616 7.23 -0.48 -0.01
N GLU A 617 6.23 0.24 0.49
CA GLU A 617 6.29 0.86 1.83
C GLU A 617 6.47 -0.19 2.92
N SER A 618 5.78 -1.33 2.80
CA SER A 618 5.96 -2.45 3.73
C SER A 618 7.37 -3.02 3.67
N ASP A 619 7.96 -3.13 2.48
CA ASP A 619 9.33 -3.62 2.29
C ASP A 619 10.35 -2.69 2.93
N GLU A 620 10.21 -1.39 2.71
CA GLU A 620 11.04 -0.34 3.32
C GLU A 620 10.90 -0.33 4.85
N LEU A 621 9.68 -0.44 5.36
CA LEU A 621 9.43 -0.49 6.80
C LEU A 621 10.11 -1.68 7.48
N PHE A 622 10.07 -2.87 6.87
CA PHE A 622 10.80 -4.03 7.38
C PHE A 622 12.32 -3.82 7.32
N GLU A 623 12.84 -3.16 6.29
CA GLU A 623 14.26 -2.83 6.18
C GLU A 623 14.69 -1.86 7.28
N ILE A 624 13.96 -0.78 7.50
CA ILE A 624 14.22 0.21 8.56
C ILE A 624 14.16 -0.44 9.94
N LEU A 625 13.09 -1.15 10.25
CA LEU A 625 12.84 -1.68 11.59
C LEU A 625 13.72 -2.89 11.94
N MET A 626 13.98 -3.77 10.98
CA MET A 626 14.59 -5.07 11.20
C MET A 626 15.97 -5.22 10.54
N GLY A 627 16.37 -4.31 9.66
CA GLY A 627 17.66 -4.29 8.98
C GLY A 627 18.85 -3.98 9.90
N GLU A 628 20.00 -3.75 9.31
CA GLU A 628 21.25 -3.46 10.03
C GLU A 628 21.42 -1.99 10.36
N ASP A 629 20.75 -1.10 9.63
CA ASP A 629 20.88 0.34 9.79
C ASP A 629 20.26 0.84 11.10
N VAL A 630 21.08 1.40 11.97
CA VAL A 630 20.68 1.93 13.28
C VAL A 630 20.22 3.38 13.21
N PRO A 631 20.87 4.29 12.46
CA PRO A 631 20.43 5.66 12.26
C PRO A 631 18.99 5.77 11.76
N ASP A 632 18.63 5.06 10.70
CA ASP A 632 17.30 5.10 10.12
C ASP A 632 16.22 4.61 11.09
N ARG A 633 16.51 3.50 11.79
CA ARG A 633 15.62 3.01 12.85
C ARG A 633 15.44 4.02 13.98
N ARG A 634 16.51 4.72 14.36
CA ARG A 634 16.44 5.78 15.39
C ARG A 634 15.55 6.92 14.92
N THR A 635 15.75 7.41 13.70
CA THR A 635 14.93 8.48 13.10
C THR A 635 13.47 8.11 13.05
N PHE A 636 13.17 6.87 12.62
CA PHE A 636 11.80 6.35 12.61
C PHE A 636 11.19 6.33 14.02
N ILE A 637 11.91 5.80 15.02
CA ILE A 637 11.44 5.76 16.40
C ILE A 637 11.21 7.17 16.97
N GLU A 638 12.11 8.11 16.72
CA GLU A 638 11.99 9.50 17.18
C GLU A 638 10.77 10.20 16.53
N LYS A 639 10.54 9.97 15.24
CA LYS A 639 9.37 10.51 14.52
C LYS A 639 8.05 10.00 15.10
N HIS A 640 7.95 8.69 15.36
CA HIS A 640 6.73 8.03 15.83
C HIS A 640 6.64 7.86 17.35
N ALA A 641 7.56 8.46 18.13
CA ALA A 641 7.60 8.31 19.58
C ALA A 641 6.33 8.79 20.29
N LYS A 642 5.62 9.76 19.72
CA LYS A 642 4.36 10.31 20.27
C LYS A 642 3.15 9.40 20.06
N GLU A 643 3.21 8.48 19.11
CA GLU A 643 2.14 7.56 18.77
C GLU A 643 2.13 6.31 19.67
N VAL A 644 3.20 6.11 20.44
CA VAL A 644 3.33 4.96 21.33
C VAL A 644 2.40 5.12 22.52
N THR A 645 1.37 4.29 22.59
CA THR A 645 0.37 4.30 23.66
C THR A 645 0.67 3.34 24.80
N ASN A 646 1.50 2.31 24.59
CA ASN A 646 1.80 1.24 25.55
C ASN A 646 3.31 1.18 25.85
N LEU A 647 3.80 2.15 26.62
CA LEU A 647 5.15 2.07 27.18
C LEU A 647 5.10 1.27 28.48
N ASP A 648 5.80 0.13 28.53
CA ASP A 648 6.05 -0.60 29.77
C ASP A 648 7.22 0.09 30.49
N ILE A 649 6.89 1.09 31.34
CA ILE A 649 7.85 1.84 32.15
C ILE A 649 7.92 1.24 33.54
#